data_e139c8a813b3e11bcacc53f0b50d57a0
#
_entry.id   e139c8a813b3e11bcacc53f0b50d57a0
#
_cell.length_a   1.000
_cell.length_b   1.000
_cell.length_c   1.000
_cell.angle_alpha   90.00
_cell.angle_beta   90.00
_cell.angle_gamma   90.00
#
_symmetry.space_group_name_H-M   'P 1'
#
loop_
_entity.id
_entity.type
_entity.pdbx_description
1 polymer ?
#
loop_
_entity_poly.entity_id
_entity_poly.type
_entity_poly.pdbx_seq_one_letter_code
_entity_poly.pdbx_strand_id
1 'polypeptide(L)'
;MSYKKITLEKNNGIYELGFGKFEDKSMTVLYAETLLELSQAFDEVAADKEAKGLILFSHKENCFLAGMDVSVIQGLNSEAEAIEGCERGQEVFNKLEDLKVPTMALVDGICLGGGTEMILACDKIIASDNPKTAIGLPEVMLGVLPGFGGTYRLPKKVGLPNSLDMILTGKQVRSRKAKKIGLVEAVMPKERLMELAHENLFKKFVQHKTFAETMTEKAADNFIARKIIFQKAREKVLESTKGFYPAPLKILEHLEASAGKRRSSYLSKEAKAFAELTQTSQAKNLQHVFFLHDESKKLDGAKDAKKINRGAVVGAGTMGGGIAWLFAKNNQNPIMKDISVEGLELGLKQSSEVFSKAVQRKRMTEDEFNRAQRSISAQLDYTGFKKIDLVVEAVVENMKVKKAVFQEVEKEVSKDCILTSNTSSLSVEEMASAIEDSSRFAGLHFFNPVHKMPLVEIVRHKNVSEETITALYNWVLKTKKTPVVVNDCPGFLVNRILAPFLNEVAYLLQEGVSIKDIDRAVLNFGMPMGACRLMDEVGLDVCSHVGEIMEEGLGARAKASDLSHKACEKNLLGKKNGKGFYTYDEKGKQLDVNPEMQALLPSKKLVMDETTIQMRVFLPMINEASNILEEKIVDGPGTVDLGLIFGIGFPPFRGGLLRYADAEGLDRIVTAINGFAKTVDSDRYSLSPYLKNLVDTKTKFYEAN
;
A
#
# COMPACT_ATOMS: atom_id res chain seq x y z
N MET A 1 15.35 39.04 10.88
CA MET A 1 14.86 38.83 9.46
C MET A 1 13.42 38.36 9.53
N SER A 2 12.60 38.64 8.51
CA SER A 2 11.23 38.09 8.46
C SER A 2 11.24 36.82 7.59
N TYR A 3 11.11 35.66 8.23
CA TYR A 3 11.00 34.38 7.57
C TYR A 3 9.57 34.13 7.05
N LYS A 4 9.43 33.43 5.93
CA LYS A 4 8.13 33.12 5.28
C LYS A 4 7.68 31.66 5.48
N LYS A 5 8.63 30.77 5.73
CA LYS A 5 8.38 29.31 5.87
C LYS A 5 8.54 28.82 7.29
N ILE A 6 9.38 29.50 8.09
CA ILE A 6 9.67 29.16 9.48
C ILE A 6 9.39 30.34 10.40
N THR A 7 9.35 30.09 11.70
CA THR A 7 9.42 31.14 12.73
C THR A 7 10.72 30.97 13.51
N LEU A 8 11.34 32.08 13.91
CA LEU A 8 12.49 32.08 14.79
C LEU A 8 12.29 33.17 15.87
N GLU A 9 12.15 32.75 17.09
CA GLU A 9 11.92 33.61 18.23
C GLU A 9 12.99 33.34 19.30
N LYS A 10 13.47 34.39 19.99
CA LYS A 10 14.47 34.25 21.07
C LYS A 10 13.80 34.48 22.42
N ASN A 11 13.83 33.49 23.30
CA ASN A 11 13.26 33.55 24.64
C ASN A 11 14.33 33.23 25.71
N ASN A 12 14.73 34.21 26.50
CA ASN A 12 15.76 34.08 27.56
C ASN A 12 17.10 33.51 27.04
N GLY A 13 17.46 33.82 25.81
CA GLY A 13 18.66 33.34 25.14
C GLY A 13 18.52 32.00 24.44
N ILE A 14 17.38 31.32 24.52
CA ILE A 14 17.06 30.12 23.79
C ILE A 14 16.28 30.51 22.56
N TYR A 15 16.73 30.05 21.40
CA TYR A 15 16.01 30.20 20.14
C TYR A 15 14.97 29.11 19.97
N GLU A 16 13.79 29.49 19.53
CA GLU A 16 12.66 28.61 19.22
C GLU A 16 12.36 28.68 17.73
N LEU A 17 12.70 27.63 16.98
CA LEU A 17 12.46 27.53 15.55
C LEU A 17 11.23 26.65 15.27
N GLY A 18 10.20 27.26 14.70
CA GLY A 18 8.91 26.63 14.45
C GLY A 18 8.61 26.41 12.98
N PHE A 19 8.00 25.27 12.65
CA PHE A 19 7.54 24.89 11.30
C PHE A 19 6.03 25.01 11.16
N GLY A 20 5.54 25.20 9.93
CA GLY A 20 4.14 25.02 9.56
C GLY A 20 3.18 26.15 9.96
N LYS A 21 3.66 27.27 10.49
CA LYS A 21 2.80 28.41 10.85
C LYS A 21 2.14 29.06 9.62
N PHE A 22 2.83 29.11 8.50
CA PHE A 22 2.43 29.82 7.28
C PHE A 22 1.88 28.89 6.18
N GLU A 23 1.63 27.65 6.48
CA GLU A 23 1.17 26.65 5.51
C GLU A 23 -0.29 26.28 5.77
N ASP A 24 -1.13 26.31 4.73
CA ASP A 24 -2.54 25.87 4.81
C ASP A 24 -2.69 24.34 4.73
N LYS A 25 -1.69 23.64 4.18
CA LYS A 25 -1.69 22.17 4.07
C LYS A 25 -1.66 21.50 5.44
N SER A 26 -2.29 20.35 5.58
CA SER A 26 -2.31 19.56 6.84
C SER A 26 -0.95 18.99 7.23
N MET A 27 -0.03 18.85 6.27
CA MET A 27 1.34 18.37 6.49
C MET A 27 2.35 19.42 6.08
N THR A 28 3.38 19.61 6.92
CA THR A 28 4.54 20.45 6.62
C THR A 28 5.58 19.62 5.89
N VAL A 29 6.09 20.12 4.77
CA VAL A 29 7.14 19.50 3.97
C VAL A 29 8.30 20.48 3.72
N LEU A 30 9.48 19.93 3.45
CA LEU A 30 10.66 20.73 3.10
C LEU A 30 10.59 21.09 1.60
N TYR A 31 10.78 22.37 1.34
CA TYR A 31 11.02 22.94 0.02
C TYR A 31 12.42 23.55 -0.04
N ALA A 32 12.92 23.86 -1.21
CA ALA A 32 14.20 24.55 -1.38
C ALA A 32 14.27 25.88 -0.60
N GLU A 33 13.16 26.63 -0.61
CA GLU A 33 13.01 27.89 0.15
C GLU A 33 13.11 27.67 1.66
N THR A 34 12.51 26.56 2.16
CA THR A 34 12.57 26.20 3.59
C THR A 34 14.02 25.88 3.99
N LEU A 35 14.77 25.15 3.16
CA LEU A 35 16.17 24.85 3.39
C LEU A 35 17.04 26.14 3.43
N LEU A 36 16.76 27.10 2.55
CA LEU A 36 17.45 28.38 2.54
C LEU A 36 17.19 29.17 3.83
N GLU A 37 15.93 29.27 4.26
CA GLU A 37 15.57 29.96 5.52
C GLU A 37 16.16 29.27 6.76
N LEU A 38 16.19 27.92 6.78
CA LEU A 38 16.85 27.14 7.83
C LEU A 38 18.36 27.46 7.90
N SER A 39 19.03 27.51 6.74
CA SER A 39 20.45 27.86 6.67
C SER A 39 20.70 29.25 7.28
N GLN A 40 19.87 30.24 6.94
CA GLN A 40 19.96 31.59 7.47
C GLN A 40 19.68 31.65 8.99
N ALA A 41 18.67 30.90 9.45
CA ALA A 41 18.33 30.84 10.87
C ALA A 41 19.46 30.19 11.69
N PHE A 42 20.11 29.16 11.20
CA PHE A 42 21.26 28.54 11.90
C PHE A 42 22.48 29.45 11.88
N ASP A 43 22.72 30.21 10.81
CA ASP A 43 23.77 31.23 10.78
C ASP A 43 23.49 32.37 11.76
N GLU A 44 22.21 32.80 11.92
CA GLU A 44 21.80 33.81 12.91
C GLU A 44 22.07 33.32 14.35
N VAL A 45 21.65 32.06 14.65
CA VAL A 45 21.90 31.46 15.97
C VAL A 45 23.41 31.31 16.25
N ALA A 46 24.19 30.90 15.23
CA ALA A 46 25.65 30.73 15.36
C ALA A 46 26.40 32.03 15.60
N ALA A 47 25.91 33.15 15.03
CA ALA A 47 26.52 34.47 15.15
C ALA A 47 26.20 35.17 16.49
N ASP A 48 25.12 34.76 17.15
CA ASP A 48 24.68 35.39 18.42
C ASP A 48 25.48 34.82 19.61
N LYS A 49 26.35 35.66 20.19
CA LYS A 49 27.16 35.30 21.35
C LYS A 49 26.35 35.05 22.63
N GLU A 50 25.11 35.54 22.69
CA GLU A 50 24.20 35.35 23.83
C GLU A 50 23.26 34.16 23.63
N ALA A 51 23.35 33.48 22.49
CA ALA A 51 22.59 32.27 22.26
C ALA A 51 22.98 31.17 23.26
N LYS A 52 22.01 30.63 23.97
CA LYS A 52 22.20 29.57 24.97
C LYS A 52 21.74 28.19 24.43
N GLY A 53 20.88 28.15 23.43
CA GLY A 53 20.37 26.92 22.84
C GLY A 53 19.38 27.14 21.71
N LEU A 54 19.00 26.07 21.06
CA LEU A 54 18.03 26.05 19.98
C LEU A 54 17.03 24.90 20.17
N ILE A 55 15.74 25.20 20.10
CA ILE A 55 14.64 24.23 20.14
C ILE A 55 13.91 24.27 18.79
N LEU A 56 13.76 23.09 18.15
CA LEU A 56 12.98 22.91 16.93
C LEU A 56 11.63 22.29 17.26
N PHE A 57 10.54 22.86 16.75
CA PHE A 57 9.18 22.38 16.99
C PHE A 57 8.27 22.62 15.79
N SER A 58 7.03 22.16 15.83
CA SER A 58 6.02 22.42 14.81
C SER A 58 4.81 23.12 15.41
N HIS A 59 4.25 24.10 14.68
CA HIS A 59 2.96 24.72 14.98
C HIS A 59 1.78 23.83 14.56
N LYS A 60 2.01 22.78 13.72
CA LYS A 60 0.97 21.88 13.25
C LYS A 60 0.69 20.78 14.26
N GLU A 61 -0.58 20.53 14.48
CA GLU A 61 -1.00 19.33 15.21
C GLU A 61 -0.74 18.06 14.43
N ASN A 62 -0.20 17.06 15.10
CA ASN A 62 0.03 15.72 14.55
C ASN A 62 1.02 15.64 13.38
N CYS A 63 1.74 16.71 13.08
CA CYS A 63 2.78 16.72 12.05
C CYS A 63 3.95 17.60 12.48
N PHE A 64 5.12 16.99 12.65
CA PHE A 64 6.35 17.74 12.86
C PHE A 64 6.90 18.20 11.51
N LEU A 65 7.32 17.23 10.66
CA LEU A 65 7.84 17.49 9.32
C LEU A 65 7.81 16.19 8.51
N ALA A 66 7.11 16.19 7.38
CA ALA A 66 6.87 14.97 6.58
C ALA A 66 7.94 14.70 5.50
N GLY A 67 9.10 15.34 5.61
CA GLY A 67 10.21 15.20 4.66
C GLY A 67 10.16 16.20 3.52
N MET A 68 10.90 15.90 2.44
CA MET A 68 10.86 16.70 1.20
C MET A 68 9.60 16.38 0.41
N ASP A 69 9.07 17.36 -0.32
CA ASP A 69 7.99 17.13 -1.27
C ASP A 69 8.47 16.17 -2.35
N VAL A 70 7.73 15.07 -2.55
CA VAL A 70 8.10 14.01 -3.51
C VAL A 70 8.13 14.55 -4.96
N SER A 71 7.37 15.62 -5.26
CA SER A 71 7.41 16.27 -6.58
C SER A 71 8.80 16.86 -6.92
N VAL A 72 9.55 17.30 -5.91
CA VAL A 72 10.93 17.77 -6.10
C VAL A 72 11.83 16.61 -6.55
N ILE A 73 11.67 15.43 -5.95
CA ILE A 73 12.45 14.23 -6.33
C ILE A 73 12.08 13.79 -7.74
N GLN A 74 10.77 13.79 -8.08
CA GLN A 74 10.27 13.44 -9.42
C GLN A 74 10.79 14.40 -10.50
N GLY A 75 10.96 15.68 -10.17
CA GLY A 75 11.46 16.71 -11.08
C GLY A 75 12.96 16.67 -11.37
N LEU A 76 13.73 15.77 -10.70
CA LEU A 76 15.18 15.65 -10.93
C LEU A 76 15.45 14.93 -12.25
N ASN A 77 15.97 15.67 -13.23
CA ASN A 77 16.20 15.16 -14.59
C ASN A 77 17.62 14.63 -14.82
N SER A 78 18.57 14.93 -13.90
CA SER A 78 19.96 14.50 -14.02
C SER A 78 20.56 14.09 -12.68
N GLU A 79 21.60 13.25 -12.71
CA GLU A 79 22.38 12.93 -11.51
C GLU A 79 23.04 14.17 -10.90
N ALA A 80 23.45 15.14 -11.73
CA ALA A 80 24.07 16.37 -11.26
C ALA A 80 23.10 17.20 -10.40
N GLU A 81 21.86 17.41 -10.86
CA GLU A 81 20.82 18.08 -10.07
C GLU A 81 20.50 17.34 -8.78
N ALA A 82 20.46 16.02 -8.82
CA ALA A 82 20.20 15.20 -7.64
C ALA A 82 21.33 15.30 -6.60
N ILE A 83 22.60 15.29 -7.04
CA ILE A 83 23.77 15.49 -6.17
C ILE A 83 23.72 16.87 -5.54
N GLU A 84 23.53 17.93 -6.34
CA GLU A 84 23.46 19.30 -5.85
C GLU A 84 22.34 19.49 -4.80
N GLY A 85 21.15 18.92 -5.07
CA GLY A 85 20.03 18.95 -4.12
C GLY A 85 20.35 18.26 -2.80
N CYS A 86 21.01 17.10 -2.85
CA CYS A 86 21.46 16.39 -1.64
C CYS A 86 22.52 17.19 -0.88
N GLU A 87 23.53 17.72 -1.57
CA GLU A 87 24.62 18.47 -0.96
C GLU A 87 24.13 19.72 -0.23
N ARG A 88 23.18 20.46 -0.84
CA ARG A 88 22.51 21.60 -0.19
C ARG A 88 21.79 21.20 1.11
N GLY A 89 21.01 20.13 1.10
CA GLY A 89 20.32 19.64 2.31
C GLY A 89 21.29 19.15 3.37
N GLN A 90 22.35 18.45 2.95
CA GLN A 90 23.41 17.98 3.83
C GLN A 90 24.16 19.14 4.49
N GLU A 91 24.45 20.21 3.75
CA GLU A 91 25.11 21.42 4.25
C GLU A 91 24.26 22.09 5.33
N VAL A 92 22.96 22.28 5.09
CA VAL A 92 22.04 22.88 6.07
C VAL A 92 22.00 22.05 7.36
N PHE A 93 21.89 20.73 7.26
CA PHE A 93 21.84 19.89 8.46
C PHE A 93 23.21 19.71 9.13
N ASN A 94 24.31 19.87 8.39
CA ASN A 94 25.64 19.96 8.98
C ASN A 94 25.80 21.27 9.80
N LYS A 95 25.26 22.42 9.33
CA LYS A 95 25.25 23.64 10.13
C LYS A 95 24.53 23.47 11.46
N LEU A 96 23.37 22.77 11.45
CA LEU A 96 22.64 22.44 12.68
C LEU A 96 23.48 21.56 13.63
N GLU A 97 24.09 20.48 13.09
CA GLU A 97 24.94 19.54 13.87
C GLU A 97 26.19 20.23 14.45
N ASP A 98 26.71 21.27 13.77
CA ASP A 98 27.96 21.96 14.13
C ASP A 98 27.74 23.19 15.03
N LEU A 99 26.45 23.52 15.36
CA LEU A 99 26.15 24.60 16.31
C LEU A 99 26.86 24.37 17.68
N LYS A 100 27.36 25.45 18.27
CA LYS A 100 28.08 25.37 19.54
C LYS A 100 27.15 25.42 20.76
N VAL A 101 25.88 25.69 20.55
CA VAL A 101 24.86 25.71 21.59
C VAL A 101 24.06 24.39 21.57
N PRO A 102 23.53 23.92 22.70
CA PRO A 102 22.68 22.73 22.75
C PRO A 102 21.47 22.85 21.85
N THR A 103 21.20 21.80 21.09
CA THR A 103 20.06 21.71 20.15
C THR A 103 19.08 20.61 20.57
N MET A 104 17.78 20.88 20.46
CA MET A 104 16.73 19.92 20.82
C MET A 104 15.58 19.95 19.82
N ALA A 105 15.15 18.78 19.33
CA ALA A 105 13.95 18.66 18.50
C ALA A 105 12.77 18.10 19.33
N LEU A 106 11.59 18.74 19.22
CA LEU A 106 10.35 18.36 19.88
C LEU A 106 9.39 17.76 18.83
N VAL A 107 9.32 16.44 18.79
CA VAL A 107 8.57 15.73 17.77
C VAL A 107 7.16 15.40 18.28
N ASP A 108 6.15 16.10 17.77
CA ASP A 108 4.74 15.77 17.92
C ASP A 108 4.12 15.40 16.57
N GLY A 109 3.59 14.19 16.46
CA GLY A 109 3.02 13.69 15.21
C GLY A 109 4.04 13.09 14.23
N ILE A 110 3.79 13.26 12.94
CA ILE A 110 4.57 12.64 11.85
C ILE A 110 5.89 13.36 11.65
N CYS A 111 7.00 12.61 11.67
CA CYS A 111 8.34 13.06 11.35
C CYS A 111 9.02 12.04 10.43
N LEU A 112 9.11 12.35 9.13
CA LEU A 112 9.55 11.39 8.12
C LEU A 112 10.63 11.98 7.21
N GLY A 113 11.43 11.10 6.59
CA GLY A 113 12.41 11.47 5.57
C GLY A 113 13.35 12.58 6.03
N GLY A 114 13.49 13.62 5.23
CA GLY A 114 14.31 14.80 5.57
C GLY A 114 13.98 15.41 6.92
N GLY A 115 12.73 15.31 7.41
CA GLY A 115 12.37 15.71 8.77
C GLY A 115 13.07 14.86 9.83
N THR A 116 13.15 13.54 9.62
CA THR A 116 13.91 12.65 10.49
C THR A 116 15.42 12.92 10.38
N GLU A 117 15.93 13.19 9.18
CA GLU A 117 17.34 13.50 8.94
C GLU A 117 17.75 14.79 9.68
N MET A 118 16.85 15.79 9.71
CA MET A 118 17.07 17.04 10.44
C MET A 118 17.11 16.85 11.97
N ILE A 119 16.14 16.11 12.54
CA ILE A 119 16.16 15.87 13.99
C ILE A 119 17.36 15.03 14.44
N LEU A 120 17.89 14.17 13.56
CA LEU A 120 19.12 13.40 13.81
C LEU A 120 20.37 14.28 13.86
N ALA A 121 20.31 15.50 13.33
CA ALA A 121 21.38 16.50 13.45
C ALA A 121 21.31 17.30 14.78
N CYS A 122 20.26 17.17 15.57
CA CYS A 122 20.15 17.76 16.89
C CYS A 122 20.85 16.89 17.96
N ASP A 123 21.35 17.54 19.03
CA ASP A 123 21.91 16.83 20.18
C ASP A 123 20.88 15.94 20.89
N LYS A 124 19.62 16.41 20.94
CA LYS A 124 18.53 15.74 21.65
C LYS A 124 17.25 15.70 20.82
N ILE A 125 16.53 14.62 20.97
CA ILE A 125 15.23 14.40 20.33
C ILE A 125 14.23 13.97 21.41
N ILE A 126 13.21 14.77 21.64
CA ILE A 126 12.11 14.44 22.55
C ILE A 126 10.86 14.18 21.73
N ALA A 127 10.20 13.06 21.97
CA ALA A 127 8.93 12.75 21.30
C ALA A 127 7.76 13.00 22.27
N SER A 128 6.61 13.41 21.72
CA SER A 128 5.36 13.44 22.47
C SER A 128 4.80 12.04 22.68
N ASP A 129 3.94 11.87 23.67
CA ASP A 129 3.16 10.66 23.91
C ASP A 129 1.93 10.54 22.98
N ASN A 130 1.73 11.51 22.08
CA ASN A 130 0.68 11.49 21.07
C ASN A 130 0.72 10.18 20.26
N PRO A 131 -0.38 9.41 20.19
CA PRO A 131 -0.42 8.13 19.47
C PRO A 131 -0.20 8.26 17.97
N LYS A 132 -0.27 9.47 17.41
CA LYS A 132 0.03 9.73 16.00
C LYS A 132 1.53 9.98 15.75
N THR A 133 2.32 10.19 16.78
CA THR A 133 3.77 10.41 16.62
C THR A 133 4.45 9.18 16.04
N ALA A 134 5.13 9.40 14.90
CA ALA A 134 5.82 8.36 14.14
C ALA A 134 7.05 8.97 13.46
N ILE A 135 8.22 8.33 13.65
CA ILE A 135 9.51 8.77 13.12
C ILE A 135 10.05 7.70 12.18
N GLY A 136 10.54 8.06 11.00
CA GLY A 136 11.06 7.07 10.04
C GLY A 136 11.71 7.68 8.80
N LEU A 137 12.37 6.80 8.03
CA LEU A 137 13.02 7.11 6.75
C LEU A 137 12.38 6.25 5.65
N PRO A 138 11.28 6.71 5.03
CA PRO A 138 10.50 5.93 4.06
C PRO A 138 11.03 6.00 2.62
N GLU A 139 12.14 6.64 2.35
CA GLU A 139 12.70 6.93 1.03
C GLU A 139 12.83 5.67 0.16
N VAL A 140 13.15 4.53 0.76
CA VAL A 140 13.24 3.23 0.06
C VAL A 140 11.92 2.83 -0.62
N MET A 141 10.78 3.28 -0.09
CA MET A 141 9.45 3.05 -0.67
C MET A 141 9.24 3.84 -1.97
N LEU A 142 10.03 4.91 -2.17
CA LEU A 142 10.08 5.74 -3.37
C LEU A 142 11.23 5.32 -4.32
N GLY A 143 11.92 4.21 -4.01
CA GLY A 143 13.04 3.71 -4.79
C GLY A 143 14.35 4.48 -4.63
N VAL A 144 14.48 5.31 -3.59
CA VAL A 144 15.69 6.08 -3.29
C VAL A 144 16.19 5.80 -1.87
N LEU A 145 17.30 6.40 -1.48
CA LEU A 145 17.82 6.36 -0.10
C LEU A 145 17.69 7.73 0.57
N PRO A 146 17.82 7.84 1.91
CA PRO A 146 17.90 9.13 2.60
C PRO A 146 19.10 9.94 2.08
N GLY A 147 18.87 11.18 1.64
CA GLY A 147 19.87 11.98 0.94
C GLY A 147 20.51 13.12 1.74
N PHE A 148 19.98 13.42 2.94
CA PHE A 148 20.43 14.56 3.75
C PHE A 148 21.24 14.15 4.99
N GLY A 149 21.86 12.96 4.95
CA GLY A 149 22.71 12.44 6.00
C GLY A 149 22.04 11.44 6.93
N GLY A 150 20.84 10.95 6.59
CA GLY A 150 20.12 9.97 7.37
C GLY A 150 20.86 8.63 7.47
N THR A 151 21.52 8.20 6.39
CA THR A 151 22.31 6.96 6.39
C THR A 151 23.58 7.10 7.24
N TYR A 152 24.06 8.31 7.46
CA TYR A 152 25.22 8.61 8.31
C TYR A 152 24.85 8.73 9.80
N ARG A 153 23.75 9.45 10.10
CA ARG A 153 23.37 9.81 11.47
C ARG A 153 22.56 8.72 12.18
N LEU A 154 21.64 8.05 11.49
CA LEU A 154 20.78 7.06 12.13
C LEU A 154 21.55 5.85 12.71
N PRO A 155 22.55 5.23 12.00
CA PRO A 155 23.35 4.15 12.60
C PRO A 155 24.11 4.54 13.86
N LYS A 156 24.56 5.79 13.97
CA LYS A 156 25.21 6.31 15.15
C LYS A 156 24.25 6.49 16.33
N LYS A 157 22.99 6.84 16.03
CA LYS A 157 21.96 7.10 17.04
C LYS A 157 21.37 5.81 17.61
N VAL A 158 21.01 4.82 16.75
CA VAL A 158 20.23 3.64 17.15
C VAL A 158 20.98 2.30 16.93
N GLY A 159 22.24 2.36 16.50
CA GLY A 159 23.02 1.20 16.11
C GLY A 159 22.66 0.63 14.74
N LEU A 160 23.59 -0.15 14.16
CA LEU A 160 23.46 -0.68 12.79
C LEU A 160 22.22 -1.56 12.59
N PRO A 161 21.84 -2.51 13.47
CA PRO A 161 20.68 -3.38 13.23
C PRO A 161 19.34 -2.63 13.18
N ASN A 162 19.12 -1.66 14.10
CA ASN A 162 17.89 -0.87 14.11
C ASN A 162 17.84 0.09 12.92
N SER A 163 18.98 0.68 12.53
CA SER A 163 19.03 1.56 11.35
C SER A 163 18.74 0.80 10.07
N LEU A 164 19.27 -0.40 9.89
CA LEU A 164 18.97 -1.26 8.75
C LEU A 164 17.45 -1.61 8.69
N ASP A 165 16.83 -1.97 9.83
CA ASP A 165 15.39 -2.24 9.88
C ASP A 165 14.55 -1.00 9.43
N MET A 166 14.96 0.21 9.83
CA MET A 166 14.26 1.43 9.45
C MET A 166 14.50 1.85 7.99
N ILE A 167 15.76 1.88 7.55
CA ILE A 167 16.12 2.41 6.23
C ILE A 167 15.73 1.44 5.10
N LEU A 168 15.95 0.12 5.28
CA LEU A 168 15.66 -0.88 4.24
C LEU A 168 14.17 -1.18 4.05
N THR A 169 13.35 -0.87 5.05
CA THR A 169 11.91 -1.19 5.01
C THR A 169 11.01 0.04 5.00
N GLY A 170 11.57 1.24 5.17
CA GLY A 170 10.77 2.47 5.33
C GLY A 170 9.94 2.50 6.61
N LYS A 171 10.26 1.65 7.59
CA LYS A 171 9.48 1.46 8.81
C LYS A 171 9.48 2.70 9.69
N GLN A 172 8.28 3.10 10.09
CA GLN A 172 8.06 4.16 11.06
C GLN A 172 8.01 3.58 12.48
N VAL A 173 8.63 4.24 13.43
CA VAL A 173 8.63 3.86 14.84
C VAL A 173 7.84 4.86 15.69
N ARG A 174 6.96 4.34 16.55
CA ARG A 174 6.19 5.13 17.52
C ARG A 174 7.04 5.56 18.69
N SER A 175 6.64 6.61 19.41
CA SER A 175 7.40 7.26 20.50
C SER A 175 7.99 6.27 21.52
N ARG A 176 7.21 5.31 22.02
CA ARG A 176 7.70 4.29 22.98
C ARG A 176 8.78 3.39 22.38
N LYS A 177 8.61 2.98 21.12
CA LYS A 177 9.61 2.17 20.41
C LYS A 177 10.85 3.01 20.10
N ALA A 178 10.67 4.26 19.66
CA ALA A 178 11.75 5.21 19.40
C ALA A 178 12.63 5.39 20.65
N LYS A 179 12.02 5.57 21.84
CA LYS A 179 12.77 5.62 23.13
C LYS A 179 13.51 4.30 23.38
N LYS A 180 12.84 3.16 23.19
CA LYS A 180 13.45 1.86 23.45
C LYS A 180 14.71 1.60 22.60
N ILE A 181 14.72 2.02 21.32
CA ILE A 181 15.88 1.83 20.44
C ILE A 181 16.91 2.99 20.53
N GLY A 182 16.69 3.95 21.39
CA GLY A 182 17.61 5.10 21.59
C GLY A 182 17.50 6.18 20.52
N LEU A 183 16.44 6.19 19.70
CA LEU A 183 16.21 7.23 18.70
C LEU A 183 15.82 8.57 19.36
N VAL A 184 15.05 8.51 20.45
CA VAL A 184 14.68 9.68 21.25
C VAL A 184 15.12 9.50 22.70
N GLU A 185 15.50 10.60 23.34
CA GLU A 185 15.97 10.61 24.74
C GLU A 185 14.81 10.38 25.71
N ALA A 186 13.65 11.00 25.44
CA ALA A 186 12.48 10.90 26.30
C ALA A 186 11.18 10.91 25.50
N VAL A 187 10.11 10.43 26.14
CA VAL A 187 8.72 10.63 25.71
C VAL A 187 8.04 11.45 26.79
N MET A 188 7.42 12.56 26.40
CA MET A 188 6.83 13.56 27.30
C MET A 188 5.35 13.82 26.90
N PRO A 189 4.50 14.26 27.86
CA PRO A 189 3.15 14.69 27.54
C PRO A 189 3.14 15.82 26.51
N LYS A 190 2.26 15.70 25.51
CA LYS A 190 2.16 16.68 24.41
C LYS A 190 1.97 18.10 24.93
N GLU A 191 1.07 18.27 25.90
CA GLU A 191 0.63 19.56 26.41
C GLU A 191 1.76 20.35 27.15
N ARG A 192 2.76 19.62 27.65
CA ARG A 192 3.88 20.21 28.40
C ARG A 192 5.21 20.14 27.63
N LEU A 193 5.17 19.78 26.34
CA LEU A 193 6.37 19.43 25.58
C LEU A 193 7.37 20.61 25.53
N MET A 194 6.92 21.84 25.26
CA MET A 194 7.77 23.04 25.20
C MET A 194 8.31 23.44 26.59
N GLU A 195 7.46 23.45 27.61
CA GLU A 195 7.88 23.72 28.99
C GLU A 195 9.00 22.78 29.44
N LEU A 196 8.75 21.47 29.26
CA LEU A 196 9.73 20.45 29.65
C LEU A 196 11.00 20.50 28.78
N ALA A 197 10.92 20.99 27.55
CA ALA A 197 12.10 21.22 26.72
C ALA A 197 13.03 22.27 27.28
N HIS A 198 12.50 23.43 27.67
CA HIS A 198 13.27 24.49 28.33
C HIS A 198 13.96 23.98 29.60
N GLU A 199 13.24 23.23 30.45
CA GLU A 199 13.79 22.65 31.68
C GLU A 199 14.91 21.62 31.42
N ASN A 200 14.87 20.93 30.30
CA ASN A 200 15.72 19.78 30.03
C ASN A 200 16.79 20.03 28.94
N LEU A 201 16.78 21.19 28.28
CA LEU A 201 17.73 21.51 27.21
C LEU A 201 19.20 21.33 27.66
N PHE A 202 19.53 21.70 28.88
CA PHE A 202 20.91 21.61 29.42
C PHE A 202 21.16 20.31 30.20
N LYS A 203 20.14 19.51 30.52
CA LYS A 203 20.31 18.29 31.31
C LYS A 203 20.86 17.15 30.45
N LYS A 204 21.70 16.31 31.02
CA LYS A 204 22.13 15.06 30.36
C LYS A 204 21.05 13.98 30.55
N PHE A 205 20.62 13.35 29.46
CA PHE A 205 19.77 12.18 29.53
C PHE A 205 20.64 10.91 29.62
N VAL A 206 20.38 10.08 30.62
CA VAL A 206 21.07 8.81 30.77
C VAL A 206 20.21 7.75 30.06
N GLN A 207 20.72 7.21 28.98
CA GLN A 207 20.10 6.06 28.34
C GLN A 207 20.53 4.77 29.06
N HIS A 208 19.59 4.11 29.71
CA HIS A 208 19.83 2.77 30.28
C HIS A 208 19.74 1.72 29.16
N LYS A 209 20.89 1.39 28.57
CA LYS A 209 20.99 0.25 27.65
C LYS A 209 21.12 -1.03 28.45
N THR A 210 20.41 -2.07 28.05
CA THR A 210 20.63 -3.41 28.61
C THR A 210 22.00 -3.95 28.21
N PHE A 211 22.52 -4.89 28.98
CA PHE A 211 23.81 -5.54 28.67
C PHE A 211 23.80 -6.16 27.27
N ALA A 212 22.68 -6.78 26.85
CA ALA A 212 22.51 -7.36 25.53
C ALA A 212 22.56 -6.32 24.40
N GLU A 213 21.94 -5.15 24.59
CA GLU A 213 21.98 -4.02 23.63
C GLU A 213 23.40 -3.46 23.50
N THR A 214 24.11 -3.30 24.61
CA THR A 214 25.51 -2.83 24.64
C THR A 214 26.44 -3.83 23.95
N MET A 215 26.24 -5.13 24.17
CA MET A 215 27.04 -6.18 23.51
C MET A 215 26.75 -6.25 22.02
N THR A 216 25.50 -6.06 21.58
CA THR A 216 25.13 -6.04 20.17
C THR A 216 25.74 -4.84 19.44
N GLU A 217 25.78 -3.68 20.08
CA GLU A 217 26.42 -2.47 19.53
C GLU A 217 27.95 -2.66 19.41
N LYS A 218 28.61 -3.12 20.48
CA LYS A 218 30.07 -3.43 20.44
C LYS A 218 30.39 -4.50 19.40
N ALA A 219 29.53 -5.50 19.23
CA ALA A 219 29.70 -6.50 18.18
C ALA A 219 29.57 -5.89 16.79
N ALA A 220 28.61 -4.96 16.59
CA ALA A 220 28.42 -4.27 15.31
C ALA A 220 29.60 -3.35 14.94
N ASP A 221 30.39 -2.90 15.91
CA ASP A 221 31.64 -2.14 15.68
C ASP A 221 32.79 -3.06 15.22
N ASN A 222 32.69 -4.35 15.47
CA ASN A 222 33.68 -5.32 15.00
C ASN A 222 33.50 -5.54 13.48
N PHE A 223 34.63 -5.50 12.74
CA PHE A 223 34.62 -5.66 11.27
C PHE A 223 33.97 -6.99 10.82
N ILE A 224 34.26 -8.10 11.51
CA ILE A 224 33.73 -9.43 11.15
C ILE A 224 32.23 -9.50 11.42
N ALA A 225 31.77 -9.03 12.59
CA ALA A 225 30.37 -9.02 12.93
C ALA A 225 29.56 -8.12 12.00
N ARG A 226 30.13 -6.97 11.61
CA ARG A 226 29.53 -6.06 10.63
C ARG A 226 29.33 -6.73 9.28
N LYS A 227 30.35 -7.46 8.78
CA LYS A 227 30.26 -8.21 7.53
C LYS A 227 29.13 -9.25 7.57
N ILE A 228 28.98 -9.96 8.68
CA ILE A 228 27.90 -10.95 8.87
C ILE A 228 26.52 -10.24 8.88
N ILE A 229 26.40 -9.08 9.54
CA ILE A 229 25.14 -8.31 9.57
C ILE A 229 24.74 -7.87 8.15
N PHE A 230 25.68 -7.32 7.36
CA PHE A 230 25.41 -6.91 5.98
C PHE A 230 25.06 -8.09 5.09
N GLN A 231 25.76 -9.21 5.22
CA GLN A 231 25.45 -10.42 4.46
C GLN A 231 24.02 -10.91 4.75
N LYS A 232 23.64 -11.07 6.03
CA LYS A 232 22.28 -11.47 6.41
C LYS A 232 21.22 -10.46 5.96
N ALA A 233 21.50 -9.16 6.02
CA ALA A 233 20.59 -8.13 5.53
C ALA A 233 20.42 -8.25 4.01
N ARG A 234 21.48 -8.49 3.25
CA ARG A 234 21.46 -8.70 1.80
C ARG A 234 20.65 -9.94 1.41
N GLU A 235 20.87 -11.07 2.09
CA GLU A 235 20.09 -12.29 1.89
C GLU A 235 18.60 -12.04 2.11
N LYS A 236 18.24 -11.39 3.20
CA LYS A 236 16.84 -11.04 3.51
C LYS A 236 16.22 -10.07 2.50
N VAL A 237 16.98 -9.08 2.02
CA VAL A 237 16.54 -8.16 0.96
C VAL A 237 16.29 -8.95 -0.31
N LEU A 238 17.21 -9.80 -0.75
CA LEU A 238 17.04 -10.61 -1.97
C LEU A 238 15.87 -11.60 -1.86
N GLU A 239 15.69 -12.22 -0.70
CA GLU A 239 14.53 -13.09 -0.44
C GLU A 239 13.20 -12.33 -0.58
N SER A 240 13.13 -11.12 -0.03
CA SER A 240 11.88 -10.33 -0.02
C SER A 240 11.62 -9.59 -1.32
N THR A 241 12.66 -9.11 -2.01
CA THR A 241 12.55 -8.27 -3.22
C THR A 241 12.85 -9.01 -4.51
N LYS A 242 13.41 -10.21 -4.42
CA LYS A 242 13.92 -11.02 -5.57
C LYS A 242 14.86 -10.22 -6.49
N GLY A 243 15.46 -9.14 -5.99
CA GLY A 243 16.36 -8.26 -6.76
C GLY A 243 15.66 -7.21 -7.61
N PHE A 244 14.33 -7.13 -7.63
CA PHE A 244 13.58 -6.16 -8.45
C PHE A 244 13.68 -4.72 -7.96
N TYR A 245 14.10 -4.49 -6.73
CA TYR A 245 14.20 -3.16 -6.12
C TYR A 245 15.67 -2.80 -5.89
N PRO A 246 16.26 -1.89 -6.70
CA PRO A 246 17.67 -1.53 -6.57
C PRO A 246 17.99 -0.79 -5.27
N ALA A 247 17.06 0.04 -4.76
CA ALA A 247 17.34 0.91 -3.63
C ALA A 247 17.80 0.18 -2.35
N PRO A 248 17.16 -0.90 -1.86
CA PRO A 248 17.63 -1.61 -0.68
C PRO A 248 19.05 -2.18 -0.82
N LEU A 249 19.41 -2.67 -2.02
CA LEU A 249 20.74 -3.20 -2.28
C LEU A 249 21.79 -2.09 -2.34
N LYS A 250 21.45 -0.95 -2.97
CA LYS A 250 22.32 0.23 -3.03
C LYS A 250 22.54 0.86 -1.66
N ILE A 251 21.50 0.87 -0.81
CA ILE A 251 21.62 1.29 0.60
C ILE A 251 22.64 0.42 1.34
N LEU A 252 22.56 -0.91 1.21
CA LEU A 252 23.50 -1.82 1.85
C LEU A 252 24.93 -1.62 1.35
N GLU A 253 25.12 -1.48 0.03
CA GLU A 253 26.41 -1.18 -0.60
C GLU A 253 27.00 0.12 -0.05
N HIS A 254 26.21 1.20 -0.03
CA HIS A 254 26.63 2.50 0.48
C HIS A 254 27.04 2.45 1.95
N LEU A 255 26.19 1.86 2.82
CA LEU A 255 26.47 1.75 4.25
C LEU A 255 27.74 0.93 4.53
N GLU A 256 27.93 -0.18 3.82
CA GLU A 256 29.10 -1.04 3.96
C GLU A 256 30.38 -0.34 3.48
N ALA A 257 30.34 0.28 2.28
CA ALA A 257 31.50 0.97 1.68
C ALA A 257 31.88 2.28 2.37
N SER A 258 30.95 2.89 3.12
CA SER A 258 31.14 4.17 3.78
C SER A 258 31.42 4.04 5.28
N ALA A 259 31.36 2.83 5.84
CA ALA A 259 31.62 2.57 7.26
C ALA A 259 33.00 3.07 7.69
N GLY A 260 33.04 3.86 8.77
CA GLY A 260 34.28 4.42 9.32
C GLY A 260 34.88 5.60 8.54
N LYS A 261 34.24 6.07 7.47
CA LYS A 261 34.70 7.23 6.72
C LYS A 261 34.37 8.55 7.44
N ARG A 262 35.15 9.59 7.13
CA ARG A 262 34.87 10.97 7.61
C ARG A 262 33.54 11.45 7.04
N ARG A 263 32.81 12.31 7.80
CA ARG A 263 31.48 12.84 7.44
C ARG A 263 31.40 13.35 5.99
N SER A 264 32.33 14.20 5.57
CA SER A 264 32.32 14.77 4.22
C SER A 264 32.41 13.72 3.13
N SER A 265 33.33 12.74 3.25
CA SER A 265 33.45 11.65 2.28
C SER A 265 32.26 10.69 2.30
N TYR A 266 31.63 10.50 3.47
CA TYR A 266 30.43 9.67 3.62
C TYR A 266 29.24 10.32 2.90
N LEU A 267 28.97 11.59 3.20
CA LEU A 267 27.86 12.36 2.64
C LEU A 267 27.96 12.54 1.12
N SER A 268 29.17 12.81 0.60
CA SER A 268 29.37 12.86 -0.87
C SER A 268 29.03 11.52 -1.55
N LYS A 269 29.31 10.37 -0.92
CA LYS A 269 28.92 9.06 -1.46
C LYS A 269 27.43 8.80 -1.33
N GLU A 270 26.79 9.27 -0.24
CA GLU A 270 25.34 9.23 -0.06
C GLU A 270 24.63 9.99 -1.19
N ALA A 271 25.07 11.22 -1.49
CA ALA A 271 24.52 12.03 -2.57
C ALA A 271 24.63 11.34 -3.96
N LYS A 272 25.79 10.74 -4.25
CA LYS A 272 25.98 9.97 -5.50
C LYS A 272 25.07 8.76 -5.57
N ALA A 273 24.96 7.97 -4.49
CA ALA A 273 24.09 6.80 -4.46
C ALA A 273 22.59 7.20 -4.57
N PHE A 274 22.19 8.33 -3.98
CA PHE A 274 20.86 8.89 -4.18
C PHE A 274 20.62 9.25 -5.65
N ALA A 275 21.55 9.97 -6.27
CA ALA A 275 21.45 10.41 -7.67
C ALA A 275 21.33 9.22 -8.64
N GLU A 276 22.18 8.21 -8.52
CA GLU A 276 22.07 6.97 -9.30
C GLU A 276 20.68 6.32 -9.17
N LEU A 277 20.11 6.27 -7.97
CA LEU A 277 18.80 5.68 -7.74
C LEU A 277 17.67 6.49 -8.37
N THR A 278 17.72 7.83 -8.33
CA THR A 278 16.68 8.70 -8.94
C THR A 278 16.53 8.48 -10.43
N GLN A 279 17.58 8.06 -11.12
CA GLN A 279 17.54 7.82 -12.57
C GLN A 279 16.98 6.44 -12.95
N THR A 280 16.77 5.54 -11.97
CA THR A 280 16.23 4.22 -12.24
C THR A 280 14.74 4.28 -12.61
N SER A 281 14.32 3.39 -13.54
CA SER A 281 12.89 3.25 -13.87
C SER A 281 12.05 2.83 -12.66
N GLN A 282 12.62 2.03 -11.76
CA GLN A 282 11.96 1.59 -10.53
C GLN A 282 11.64 2.78 -9.61
N ALA A 283 12.57 3.71 -9.42
CA ALA A 283 12.31 4.91 -8.61
C ALA A 283 11.22 5.78 -9.25
N LYS A 284 11.31 6.05 -10.55
CA LYS A 284 10.29 6.81 -11.30
C LYS A 284 8.91 6.16 -11.22
N ASN A 285 8.84 4.84 -11.33
CA ASN A 285 7.59 4.08 -11.22
C ASN A 285 7.02 4.06 -9.80
N LEU A 286 7.85 3.89 -8.77
CA LEU A 286 7.39 3.93 -7.37
C LEU A 286 6.89 5.32 -6.96
N GLN A 287 7.53 6.39 -7.45
CA GLN A 287 7.05 7.77 -7.28
C GLN A 287 5.72 8.00 -8.01
N HIS A 288 5.58 7.48 -9.23
CA HIS A 288 4.31 7.52 -9.95
C HIS A 288 3.18 6.83 -9.14
N VAL A 289 3.41 5.62 -8.64
CA VAL A 289 2.43 4.92 -7.78
C VAL A 289 2.11 5.71 -6.50
N PHE A 290 3.11 6.38 -5.92
CA PHE A 290 2.89 7.25 -4.77
C PHE A 290 1.91 8.39 -5.10
N PHE A 291 2.07 9.07 -6.24
CA PHE A 291 1.16 10.14 -6.66
C PHE A 291 -0.24 9.62 -6.97
N LEU A 292 -0.36 8.52 -7.72
CA LEU A 292 -1.67 7.88 -7.95
C LEU A 292 -2.40 7.57 -6.64
N HIS A 293 -1.68 7.03 -5.64
CA HIS A 293 -2.27 6.75 -4.33
C HIS A 293 -2.57 8.03 -3.52
N ASP A 294 -1.81 9.11 -3.70
CA ASP A 294 -2.12 10.39 -3.04
C ASP A 294 -3.32 11.09 -3.70
N GLU A 295 -3.43 11.02 -5.02
CA GLU A 295 -4.58 11.51 -5.77
C GLU A 295 -5.85 10.74 -5.42
N SER A 296 -5.78 9.44 -5.27
CA SER A 296 -6.92 8.61 -4.84
C SER A 296 -7.44 8.91 -3.43
N LYS A 297 -6.82 9.80 -2.67
CA LYS A 297 -7.34 10.31 -1.38
C LYS A 297 -8.14 11.60 -1.53
N LYS A 298 -8.17 12.18 -2.72
CA LYS A 298 -8.83 13.45 -3.02
C LYS A 298 -10.07 13.16 -3.87
N LEU A 299 -11.23 13.44 -3.35
CA LEU A 299 -12.48 13.42 -4.10
C LEU A 299 -13.21 14.74 -3.87
N ASP A 300 -13.67 15.35 -4.92
CA ASP A 300 -14.47 16.57 -4.84
C ASP A 300 -15.76 16.33 -4.05
N GLY A 301 -16.16 17.31 -3.23
CA GLY A 301 -17.34 17.18 -2.35
C GLY A 301 -17.14 16.33 -1.08
N ALA A 302 -15.92 15.77 -0.88
CA ALA A 302 -15.63 14.87 0.25
C ALA A 302 -15.89 15.48 1.64
N LYS A 303 -15.77 16.81 1.79
CA LYS A 303 -15.93 17.49 3.08
C LYS A 303 -17.36 17.50 3.59
N ASP A 304 -18.34 17.56 2.69
CA ASP A 304 -19.77 17.70 3.01
C ASP A 304 -20.53 16.36 2.96
N ALA A 305 -19.83 15.28 2.67
CA ALA A 305 -20.43 13.95 2.54
C ALA A 305 -21.01 13.43 3.86
N LYS A 306 -22.08 12.67 3.75
CA LYS A 306 -22.72 11.96 4.87
C LYS A 306 -21.70 11.11 5.62
N LYS A 307 -21.67 11.25 6.95
CA LYS A 307 -20.79 10.48 7.82
C LYS A 307 -21.39 9.11 8.15
N ILE A 308 -20.64 8.05 7.86
CA ILE A 308 -20.98 6.67 8.23
C ILE A 308 -20.33 6.37 9.59
N ASN A 309 -21.15 6.21 10.63
CA ASN A 309 -20.71 5.97 12.01
C ASN A 309 -21.07 4.57 12.49
N ARG A 310 -22.14 3.95 11.98
CA ARG A 310 -22.60 2.61 12.35
C ARG A 310 -22.85 1.77 11.11
N GLY A 311 -22.34 0.55 11.13
CA GLY A 311 -22.49 -0.37 10.02
C GLY A 311 -23.20 -1.66 10.41
N ALA A 312 -23.77 -2.33 9.41
CA ALA A 312 -24.25 -3.69 9.54
C ALA A 312 -23.70 -4.55 8.40
N VAL A 313 -23.53 -5.83 8.68
CA VAL A 313 -23.15 -6.83 7.70
C VAL A 313 -24.24 -7.89 7.66
N VAL A 314 -24.78 -8.17 6.50
CA VAL A 314 -25.76 -9.24 6.27
C VAL A 314 -25.09 -10.38 5.53
N GLY A 315 -25.01 -11.55 6.20
CA GLY A 315 -24.17 -12.67 5.80
C GLY A 315 -22.87 -12.71 6.61
N ALA A 316 -22.71 -13.71 7.46
CA ALA A 316 -21.59 -13.86 8.39
C ALA A 316 -20.54 -14.88 7.91
N GLY A 317 -20.48 -15.15 6.62
CA GLY A 317 -19.47 -16.01 5.98
C GLY A 317 -18.07 -15.40 6.02
N THR A 318 -17.17 -15.93 5.19
CA THR A 318 -15.74 -15.54 5.14
C THR A 318 -15.56 -14.02 4.94
N MET A 319 -16.30 -13.40 4.03
CA MET A 319 -16.21 -11.97 3.80
C MET A 319 -16.90 -11.16 4.90
N GLY A 320 -18.08 -11.60 5.34
CA GLY A 320 -18.86 -10.89 6.37
C GLY A 320 -18.11 -10.73 7.69
N GLY A 321 -17.46 -11.77 8.19
CA GLY A 321 -16.62 -11.70 9.39
C GLY A 321 -15.45 -10.72 9.25
N GLY A 322 -14.82 -10.67 8.07
CA GLY A 322 -13.76 -9.72 7.74
C GLY A 322 -14.26 -8.26 7.69
N ILE A 323 -15.44 -8.03 7.13
CA ILE A 323 -16.06 -6.69 7.04
C ILE A 323 -16.52 -6.22 8.43
N ALA A 324 -17.14 -7.12 9.24
CA ALA A 324 -17.50 -6.81 10.62
C ALA A 324 -16.27 -6.44 11.46
N TRP A 325 -15.15 -7.18 11.29
CA TRP A 325 -13.86 -6.80 11.87
C TRP A 325 -13.43 -5.38 11.46
N LEU A 326 -13.59 -4.99 10.19
CA LEU A 326 -13.19 -3.67 9.71
C LEU A 326 -14.00 -2.55 10.38
N PHE A 327 -15.32 -2.72 10.52
CA PHE A 327 -16.17 -1.81 11.27
C PHE A 327 -15.75 -1.70 12.74
N ALA A 328 -15.60 -2.85 13.43
CA ALA A 328 -15.22 -2.90 14.84
C ALA A 328 -13.85 -2.24 15.11
N LYS A 329 -12.86 -2.50 14.26
CA LYS A 329 -11.53 -1.87 14.31
C LYS A 329 -11.61 -0.33 14.22
N ASN A 330 -12.61 0.20 13.55
CA ASN A 330 -12.84 1.65 13.37
C ASN A 330 -13.87 2.20 14.39
N ASN A 331 -14.18 1.47 15.47
CA ASN A 331 -15.10 1.85 16.54
C ASN A 331 -16.54 2.15 16.04
N GLN A 332 -17.02 1.40 15.06
CA GLN A 332 -18.33 1.62 14.42
C GLN A 332 -19.42 0.64 14.92
N ASN A 333 -19.13 -0.15 15.95
CA ASN A 333 -20.09 -1.05 16.64
C ASN A 333 -21.03 -1.78 15.67
N PRO A 334 -20.52 -2.70 14.83
CA PRO A 334 -21.31 -3.31 13.77
C PRO A 334 -22.35 -4.30 14.28
N ILE A 335 -23.47 -4.40 13.59
CA ILE A 335 -24.38 -5.52 13.66
C ILE A 335 -24.00 -6.54 12.59
N MET A 336 -23.80 -7.79 12.96
CA MET A 336 -23.57 -8.90 12.03
C MET A 336 -24.77 -9.85 12.08
N LYS A 337 -25.51 -9.90 10.97
CA LYS A 337 -26.74 -10.71 10.84
C LYS A 337 -26.49 -11.88 9.90
N ASP A 338 -26.94 -13.06 10.31
CA ASP A 338 -27.02 -14.24 9.45
C ASP A 338 -28.35 -14.96 9.64
N ILE A 339 -28.64 -15.94 8.79
CA ILE A 339 -29.83 -16.79 8.90
C ILE A 339 -29.58 -17.99 9.85
N SER A 340 -28.32 -18.28 10.18
CA SER A 340 -27.93 -19.41 11.01
C SER A 340 -26.94 -19.02 12.11
N VAL A 341 -26.98 -19.77 13.21
CA VAL A 341 -26.04 -19.61 14.32
C VAL A 341 -24.63 -20.00 13.89
N GLU A 342 -24.49 -21.05 13.08
CA GLU A 342 -23.22 -21.55 12.58
C GLU A 342 -22.52 -20.48 11.69
N GLY A 343 -23.29 -19.74 10.89
CA GLY A 343 -22.78 -18.60 10.12
C GLY A 343 -22.25 -17.51 11.04
N LEU A 344 -22.99 -17.13 12.08
CA LEU A 344 -22.56 -16.15 13.07
C LEU A 344 -21.29 -16.59 13.82
N GLU A 345 -21.19 -17.85 14.22
CA GLU A 345 -19.99 -18.41 14.85
C GLU A 345 -18.77 -18.33 13.95
N LEU A 346 -18.92 -18.65 12.65
CA LEU A 346 -17.87 -18.55 11.66
C LEU A 346 -17.37 -17.09 11.53
N GLY A 347 -18.27 -16.13 11.39
CA GLY A 347 -17.93 -14.71 11.27
C GLY A 347 -17.26 -14.16 12.52
N LEU A 348 -17.75 -14.50 13.71
CA LEU A 348 -17.12 -14.12 14.98
C LEU A 348 -15.73 -14.74 15.15
N LYS A 349 -15.54 -16.00 14.79
CA LYS A 349 -14.25 -16.68 14.80
C LYS A 349 -13.25 -15.98 13.90
N GLN A 350 -13.63 -15.67 12.68
CA GLN A 350 -12.75 -14.97 11.73
C GLN A 350 -12.33 -13.60 12.21
N SER A 351 -13.26 -12.78 12.72
CA SER A 351 -12.93 -11.46 13.26
C SER A 351 -11.98 -11.58 14.47
N SER A 352 -12.23 -12.54 15.36
CA SER A 352 -11.41 -12.84 16.53
C SER A 352 -9.99 -13.27 16.16
N GLU A 353 -9.82 -14.12 15.15
CA GLU A 353 -8.50 -14.55 14.67
C GLU A 353 -7.65 -13.39 14.16
N VAL A 354 -8.27 -12.44 13.45
CA VAL A 354 -7.56 -11.26 12.94
C VAL A 354 -7.10 -10.36 14.10
N PHE A 355 -7.96 -10.11 15.06
CA PHE A 355 -7.62 -9.33 16.25
C PHE A 355 -6.53 -10.02 17.09
N SER A 356 -6.66 -11.33 17.34
CA SER A 356 -5.68 -12.13 18.11
C SER A 356 -4.28 -12.06 17.48
N LYS A 357 -4.18 -12.16 16.13
CA LYS A 357 -2.90 -11.97 15.41
C LYS A 357 -2.32 -10.56 15.60
N ALA A 358 -3.17 -9.52 15.76
CA ALA A 358 -2.70 -8.16 16.04
C ALA A 358 -2.13 -8.04 17.46
N VAL A 359 -2.76 -8.69 18.46
CA VAL A 359 -2.25 -8.77 19.85
C VAL A 359 -0.92 -9.50 19.90
N GLN A 360 -0.82 -10.70 19.31
CA GLN A 360 0.44 -11.46 19.23
C GLN A 360 1.59 -10.65 18.62
N ARG A 361 1.30 -9.82 17.62
CA ARG A 361 2.28 -8.93 16.97
C ARG A 361 2.50 -7.61 17.74
N LYS A 362 1.95 -7.46 18.93
CA LYS A 362 2.03 -6.24 19.77
C LYS A 362 1.56 -4.96 19.05
N ARG A 363 0.60 -5.09 18.14
CA ARG A 363 -0.04 -3.99 17.42
C ARG A 363 -1.33 -3.53 18.07
N MET A 364 -1.84 -4.30 19.02
CA MET A 364 -3.07 -4.11 19.76
C MET A 364 -2.89 -4.69 21.18
N THR A 365 -3.49 -4.06 22.18
CA THR A 365 -3.55 -4.60 23.55
C THR A 365 -4.70 -5.60 23.67
N GLU A 366 -4.68 -6.43 24.72
CA GLU A 366 -5.80 -7.34 25.00
C GLU A 366 -7.09 -6.58 25.35
N ASP A 367 -7.00 -5.45 26.03
CA ASP A 367 -8.16 -4.59 26.32
C ASP A 367 -8.78 -4.00 25.06
N GLU A 368 -7.94 -3.56 24.09
CA GLU A 368 -8.43 -3.11 22.79
C GLU A 368 -9.08 -4.25 22.01
N PHE A 369 -8.49 -5.45 22.03
CA PHE A 369 -9.08 -6.65 21.44
C PHE A 369 -10.45 -6.94 22.03
N ASN A 370 -10.54 -7.01 23.37
CA ASN A 370 -11.78 -7.32 24.05
C ASN A 370 -12.88 -6.30 23.75
N ARG A 371 -12.54 -5.00 23.72
CA ARG A 371 -13.48 -3.94 23.34
C ARG A 371 -13.97 -4.08 21.91
N ALA A 372 -13.05 -4.28 20.95
CA ALA A 372 -13.38 -4.42 19.55
C ALA A 372 -14.24 -5.67 19.28
N GLN A 373 -13.88 -6.82 19.88
CA GLN A 373 -14.65 -8.06 19.71
C GLN A 373 -16.05 -7.95 20.31
N ARG A 374 -16.20 -7.37 21.51
CA ARG A 374 -17.50 -7.15 22.16
C ARG A 374 -18.36 -6.09 21.47
N SER A 375 -17.78 -5.25 20.61
CA SER A 375 -18.54 -4.24 19.85
C SER A 375 -19.32 -4.84 18.68
N ILE A 376 -19.05 -6.10 18.29
CA ILE A 376 -19.77 -6.80 17.23
C ILE A 376 -21.02 -7.45 17.83
N SER A 377 -22.21 -6.98 17.43
CA SER A 377 -23.48 -7.56 17.80
C SER A 377 -23.88 -8.63 16.77
N ALA A 378 -23.78 -9.91 17.14
CA ALA A 378 -24.17 -11.02 16.26
C ALA A 378 -25.64 -11.40 16.55
N GLN A 379 -26.47 -11.49 15.51
CA GLN A 379 -27.91 -11.73 15.67
C GLN A 379 -28.56 -12.36 14.42
N LEU A 380 -29.69 -13.02 14.59
CA LEU A 380 -30.45 -13.69 13.53
C LEU A 380 -31.54 -12.80 12.91
N ASP A 381 -31.89 -11.70 13.54
CA ASP A 381 -32.94 -10.79 13.13
C ASP A 381 -32.40 -9.39 12.77
N TYR A 382 -33.29 -8.44 12.44
CA TYR A 382 -32.94 -7.08 12.07
C TYR A 382 -33.06 -6.06 13.22
N THR A 383 -33.05 -6.52 14.47
CA THR A 383 -33.11 -5.64 15.64
C THR A 383 -32.00 -4.59 15.60
N GLY A 384 -32.37 -3.30 15.69
CA GLY A 384 -31.41 -2.18 15.68
C GLY A 384 -31.00 -1.64 14.30
N PHE A 385 -31.45 -2.26 13.20
CA PHE A 385 -31.11 -1.81 11.82
C PHE A 385 -31.62 -0.41 11.50
N LYS A 386 -32.69 0.10 12.14
CA LYS A 386 -33.15 1.49 12.00
C LYS A 386 -32.10 2.56 12.33
N LYS A 387 -31.01 2.18 13.05
CA LYS A 387 -29.92 3.08 13.48
C LYS A 387 -28.66 2.89 12.68
N ILE A 388 -28.68 2.14 11.60
CA ILE A 388 -27.51 1.84 10.76
C ILE A 388 -27.40 2.86 9.63
N ASP A 389 -26.18 3.33 9.38
CA ASP A 389 -25.87 4.26 8.29
C ASP A 389 -25.46 3.54 6.99
N LEU A 390 -24.83 2.35 7.12
CA LEU A 390 -24.33 1.55 6.01
C LEU A 390 -24.59 0.06 6.26
N VAL A 391 -25.26 -0.60 5.32
CA VAL A 391 -25.38 -2.06 5.27
C VAL A 391 -24.48 -2.61 4.17
N VAL A 392 -23.67 -3.61 4.49
CA VAL A 392 -22.88 -4.38 3.51
C VAL A 392 -23.44 -5.79 3.46
N GLU A 393 -24.08 -6.15 2.35
CA GLU A 393 -24.54 -7.50 2.07
C GLU A 393 -23.35 -8.37 1.59
N ALA A 394 -23.19 -9.55 2.20
CA ALA A 394 -22.14 -10.52 1.91
C ALA A 394 -22.69 -11.98 2.03
N VAL A 395 -23.90 -12.21 1.55
CA VAL A 395 -24.52 -13.54 1.48
C VAL A 395 -24.00 -14.33 0.27
N VAL A 396 -24.55 -15.52 0.02
CA VAL A 396 -24.16 -16.36 -1.12
C VAL A 396 -24.29 -15.64 -2.45
N GLU A 397 -23.38 -15.92 -3.40
CA GLU A 397 -23.31 -15.26 -4.69
C GLU A 397 -24.40 -15.76 -5.63
N ASN A 398 -25.63 -15.35 -5.35
CA ASN A 398 -26.83 -15.69 -6.11
C ASN A 398 -27.77 -14.49 -6.21
N MET A 399 -28.08 -14.06 -7.43
CA MET A 399 -28.88 -12.87 -7.71
C MET A 399 -30.25 -12.89 -7.04
N LYS A 400 -30.97 -14.00 -7.09
CA LYS A 400 -32.31 -14.13 -6.48
C LYS A 400 -32.25 -13.96 -4.98
N VAL A 401 -31.26 -14.57 -4.33
CA VAL A 401 -31.08 -14.49 -2.89
C VAL A 401 -30.75 -13.05 -2.49
N LYS A 402 -29.80 -12.41 -3.20
CA LYS A 402 -29.40 -11.03 -2.90
C LYS A 402 -30.55 -10.04 -3.07
N LYS A 403 -31.35 -10.15 -4.14
CA LYS A 403 -32.55 -9.32 -4.34
C LYS A 403 -33.57 -9.50 -3.20
N ALA A 404 -33.84 -10.73 -2.77
CA ALA A 404 -34.74 -11.00 -1.65
C ALA A 404 -34.22 -10.37 -0.34
N VAL A 405 -32.94 -10.52 -0.06
CA VAL A 405 -32.28 -9.93 1.12
C VAL A 405 -32.40 -8.39 1.10
N PHE A 406 -32.18 -7.74 -0.03
CA PHE A 406 -32.32 -6.28 -0.12
C PHE A 406 -33.75 -5.80 0.09
N GLN A 407 -34.76 -6.52 -0.42
CA GLN A 407 -36.17 -6.23 -0.17
C GLN A 407 -36.57 -6.37 1.32
N GLU A 408 -35.92 -7.29 2.06
CA GLU A 408 -36.08 -7.40 3.50
C GLU A 408 -35.38 -6.26 4.24
N VAL A 409 -34.08 -6.04 3.93
CA VAL A 409 -33.23 -5.04 4.59
C VAL A 409 -33.81 -3.63 4.43
N GLU A 410 -34.32 -3.29 3.25
CA GLU A 410 -34.85 -1.96 2.96
C GLU A 410 -36.02 -1.57 3.86
N LYS A 411 -36.87 -2.52 4.29
CA LYS A 411 -37.97 -2.30 5.24
C LYS A 411 -37.48 -2.06 6.66
N GLU A 412 -36.32 -2.59 7.01
CA GLU A 412 -35.77 -2.60 8.36
C GLU A 412 -34.80 -1.47 8.67
N VAL A 413 -34.29 -0.75 7.64
CA VAL A 413 -33.37 0.39 7.79
C VAL A 413 -34.10 1.73 7.72
N SER A 414 -33.38 2.83 8.04
CA SER A 414 -33.85 4.17 7.77
C SER A 414 -33.76 4.50 6.27
N LYS A 415 -34.57 5.48 5.81
CA LYS A 415 -34.54 5.95 4.42
C LYS A 415 -33.16 6.51 4.02
N ASP A 416 -32.39 7.01 4.99
CA ASP A 416 -31.06 7.54 4.75
C ASP A 416 -29.96 6.49 4.77
N CYS A 417 -30.26 5.23 5.10
CA CYS A 417 -29.26 4.18 5.18
C CYS A 417 -28.72 3.82 3.78
N ILE A 418 -27.42 3.80 3.60
CA ILE A 418 -26.77 3.34 2.37
C ILE A 418 -26.77 1.82 2.36
N LEU A 419 -27.20 1.23 1.24
CA LEU A 419 -27.21 -0.20 1.00
C LEU A 419 -26.09 -0.57 0.04
N THR A 420 -25.35 -1.65 0.33
CA THR A 420 -24.27 -2.08 -0.58
C THR A 420 -24.19 -3.60 -0.68
N SER A 421 -23.79 -4.11 -1.85
CA SER A 421 -23.46 -5.51 -2.05
C SER A 421 -21.95 -5.71 -2.19
N ASN A 422 -21.42 -6.73 -1.51
CA ASN A 422 -20.03 -7.18 -1.67
C ASN A 422 -19.90 -8.24 -2.78
N THR A 423 -20.78 -8.24 -3.77
CA THR A 423 -20.65 -9.13 -4.93
C THR A 423 -19.32 -8.93 -5.64
N SER A 424 -18.79 -9.99 -6.22
CA SER A 424 -17.54 -9.95 -6.99
C SER A 424 -17.73 -9.90 -8.50
N SER A 425 -18.95 -10.21 -9.00
CA SER A 425 -19.18 -10.37 -10.44
C SER A 425 -20.62 -10.14 -10.90
N LEU A 426 -21.60 -10.22 -9.99
CA LEU A 426 -23.02 -10.05 -10.35
C LEU A 426 -23.34 -8.56 -10.60
N SER A 427 -24.21 -8.28 -11.57
CA SER A 427 -24.60 -6.92 -11.92
C SER A 427 -25.23 -6.15 -10.74
N VAL A 428 -24.63 -5.03 -10.40
CA VAL A 428 -25.13 -4.09 -9.37
C VAL A 428 -26.38 -3.38 -9.87
N GLU A 429 -26.47 -3.05 -11.16
CA GLU A 429 -27.66 -2.50 -11.82
C GLU A 429 -28.87 -3.44 -11.68
N GLU A 430 -28.66 -4.74 -11.89
CA GLU A 430 -29.73 -5.72 -11.74
C GLU A 430 -30.17 -5.86 -10.28
N MET A 431 -29.26 -5.81 -9.30
CA MET A 431 -29.64 -5.81 -7.89
C MET A 431 -30.39 -4.54 -7.49
N ALA A 432 -29.98 -3.38 -8.01
CA ALA A 432 -30.61 -2.10 -7.78
C ALA A 432 -32.10 -2.10 -8.16
N SER A 433 -32.49 -2.89 -9.18
CA SER A 433 -33.89 -3.02 -9.60
C SER A 433 -34.84 -3.62 -8.54
N ALA A 434 -34.31 -4.26 -7.51
CA ALA A 434 -35.08 -4.84 -6.41
C ALA A 434 -35.25 -3.89 -5.21
N ILE A 435 -34.67 -2.69 -5.28
CA ILE A 435 -34.65 -1.68 -4.21
C ILE A 435 -35.54 -0.51 -4.63
N GLU A 436 -36.42 -0.05 -3.73
CA GLU A 436 -37.37 1.04 -4.00
C GLU A 436 -36.63 2.36 -4.28
N ASP A 437 -35.67 2.70 -3.43
CA ASP A 437 -34.78 3.86 -3.62
C ASP A 437 -33.37 3.42 -3.95
N SER A 438 -33.11 3.18 -5.23
CA SER A 438 -31.79 2.76 -5.72
C SER A 438 -30.72 3.87 -5.69
N SER A 439 -31.08 5.14 -5.47
CA SER A 439 -30.11 6.24 -5.39
C SER A 439 -29.11 6.08 -4.23
N ARG A 440 -29.49 5.35 -3.19
CA ARG A 440 -28.69 5.00 -2.00
C ARG A 440 -28.07 3.62 -2.03
N PHE A 441 -28.06 2.95 -3.20
CA PHE A 441 -27.47 1.62 -3.39
C PHE A 441 -26.21 1.69 -4.25
N ALA A 442 -25.21 0.85 -3.95
CA ALA A 442 -23.99 0.69 -4.76
C ALA A 442 -23.35 -0.69 -4.54
N GLY A 443 -22.45 -1.09 -5.41
CA GLY A 443 -21.51 -2.17 -5.08
C GLY A 443 -20.41 -1.67 -4.16
N LEU A 444 -19.97 -2.52 -3.23
CA LEU A 444 -18.83 -2.24 -2.33
C LEU A 444 -17.98 -3.50 -2.20
N HIS A 445 -17.16 -3.73 -3.21
CA HIS A 445 -16.41 -4.96 -3.39
C HIS A 445 -15.09 -4.95 -2.62
N PHE A 446 -14.98 -5.81 -1.62
CA PHE A 446 -13.77 -6.05 -0.84
C PHE A 446 -13.03 -7.28 -1.35
N PHE A 447 -11.71 -7.22 -1.31
CA PHE A 447 -10.85 -8.35 -1.69
C PHE A 447 -10.51 -9.23 -0.48
N ASN A 448 -10.49 -10.55 -0.69
CA ASN A 448 -10.16 -11.53 0.34
C ASN A 448 -8.63 -11.70 0.49
N PRO A 449 -8.09 -11.68 1.73
CA PRO A 449 -8.78 -11.42 3.00
C PRO A 449 -8.86 -9.91 3.30
N VAL A 450 -10.02 -9.45 3.77
CA VAL A 450 -10.35 -8.03 4.02
C VAL A 450 -9.26 -7.30 4.82
N HIS A 451 -8.66 -7.94 5.81
CA HIS A 451 -7.67 -7.32 6.68
C HIS A 451 -6.29 -7.08 6.02
N LYS A 452 -6.01 -7.71 4.88
CA LYS A 452 -4.73 -7.57 4.17
C LYS A 452 -4.87 -6.75 2.89
N MET A 453 -5.96 -6.97 2.15
CA MET A 453 -6.16 -6.34 0.86
C MET A 453 -6.54 -4.87 1.04
N PRO A 454 -5.76 -3.93 0.48
CA PRO A 454 -6.01 -2.50 0.68
C PRO A 454 -7.13 -1.94 -0.20
N LEU A 455 -7.40 -2.54 -1.36
CA LEU A 455 -8.36 -2.04 -2.35
C LEU A 455 -9.81 -2.28 -1.93
N VAL A 456 -10.68 -1.34 -2.30
CA VAL A 456 -12.15 -1.48 -2.33
C VAL A 456 -12.67 -0.85 -3.61
N GLU A 457 -13.39 -1.61 -4.43
CA GLU A 457 -14.11 -1.10 -5.59
C GLU A 457 -15.49 -0.62 -5.14
N ILE A 458 -15.81 0.64 -5.46
CA ILE A 458 -17.13 1.23 -5.29
C ILE A 458 -17.81 1.18 -6.67
N VAL A 459 -18.77 0.28 -6.82
CA VAL A 459 -19.39 0.00 -8.11
C VAL A 459 -20.62 0.87 -8.29
N ARG A 460 -20.58 1.71 -9.29
CA ARG A 460 -21.62 2.66 -9.67
C ARG A 460 -22.58 2.03 -10.66
N HIS A 461 -23.88 2.11 -10.42
CA HIS A 461 -24.93 1.86 -11.40
C HIS A 461 -25.60 3.19 -11.83
N LYS A 462 -26.44 3.17 -12.84
CA LYS A 462 -27.01 4.39 -13.49
C LYS A 462 -27.71 5.35 -12.56
N ASN A 463 -28.39 4.85 -11.53
CA ASN A 463 -29.27 5.64 -10.68
C ASN A 463 -28.68 5.95 -9.29
N VAL A 464 -27.45 5.53 -9.00
CA VAL A 464 -26.80 5.84 -7.72
C VAL A 464 -26.50 7.35 -7.64
N SER A 465 -26.72 7.94 -6.48
CA SER A 465 -26.43 9.37 -6.26
C SER A 465 -24.94 9.63 -6.01
N GLU A 466 -24.47 10.84 -6.37
CA GLU A 466 -23.10 11.26 -6.08
C GLU A 466 -22.84 11.35 -4.56
N GLU A 467 -23.87 11.69 -3.78
CA GLU A 467 -23.80 11.72 -2.32
C GLU A 467 -23.50 10.34 -1.76
N THR A 468 -24.12 9.29 -2.31
CA THR A 468 -23.86 7.90 -1.92
C THR A 468 -22.43 7.47 -2.25
N ILE A 469 -21.97 7.73 -3.47
CA ILE A 469 -20.59 7.44 -3.90
C ILE A 469 -19.58 8.17 -3.02
N THR A 470 -19.78 9.47 -2.79
CA THR A 470 -18.89 10.30 -1.99
C THR A 470 -18.84 9.85 -0.51
N ALA A 471 -20.01 9.48 0.06
CA ALA A 471 -20.07 8.95 1.42
C ALA A 471 -19.31 7.62 1.56
N LEU A 472 -19.48 6.70 0.61
CA LEU A 472 -18.75 5.43 0.57
C LEU A 472 -17.25 5.64 0.39
N TYR A 473 -16.86 6.53 -0.52
CA TYR A 473 -15.46 6.85 -0.78
C TYR A 473 -14.75 7.34 0.50
N ASN A 474 -15.35 8.32 1.18
CA ASN A 474 -14.83 8.84 2.44
C ASN A 474 -14.76 7.78 3.55
N TRP A 475 -15.77 6.93 3.61
CA TRP A 475 -15.78 5.84 4.58
C TRP A 475 -14.65 4.84 4.30
N VAL A 476 -14.42 4.47 3.05
CA VAL A 476 -13.30 3.60 2.65
C VAL A 476 -11.96 4.22 3.05
N LEU A 477 -11.74 5.51 2.76
CA LEU A 477 -10.53 6.24 3.18
C LEU A 477 -10.38 6.26 4.72
N LYS A 478 -11.46 6.52 5.45
CA LYS A 478 -11.47 6.52 6.93
C LYS A 478 -11.07 5.15 7.50
N THR A 479 -11.41 4.06 6.83
CA THR A 479 -11.01 2.71 7.20
C THR A 479 -9.57 2.35 6.81
N LYS A 480 -8.83 3.30 6.22
CA LYS A 480 -7.45 3.17 5.72
C LYS A 480 -7.33 2.14 4.59
N LYS A 481 -8.32 2.10 3.75
CA LYS A 481 -8.31 1.39 2.48
C LYS A 481 -8.26 2.37 1.31
N THR A 482 -7.96 1.86 0.14
CA THR A 482 -7.85 2.64 -1.11
C THR A 482 -9.11 2.42 -1.92
N PRO A 483 -9.97 3.44 -2.08
CA PRO A 483 -11.15 3.34 -2.93
C PRO A 483 -10.79 3.52 -4.40
N VAL A 484 -11.48 2.80 -5.27
CA VAL A 484 -11.60 3.11 -6.70
C VAL A 484 -13.07 3.09 -7.08
N VAL A 485 -13.52 4.06 -7.86
CA VAL A 485 -14.89 4.10 -8.39
C VAL A 485 -14.89 3.45 -9.76
N VAL A 486 -15.82 2.53 -9.99
CA VAL A 486 -15.95 1.80 -11.25
C VAL A 486 -17.42 1.75 -11.68
N ASN A 487 -17.69 1.82 -12.97
CA ASN A 487 -19.03 1.59 -13.49
C ASN A 487 -19.34 0.08 -13.51
N ASP A 488 -20.62 -0.27 -13.32
CA ASP A 488 -21.06 -1.67 -13.31
C ASP A 488 -20.77 -2.37 -14.63
N CYS A 489 -20.07 -3.49 -14.54
CA CYS A 489 -19.79 -4.39 -15.67
C CYS A 489 -19.40 -5.77 -15.13
N PRO A 490 -19.41 -6.84 -15.94
CA PRO A 490 -18.97 -8.17 -15.51
C PRO A 490 -17.54 -8.12 -14.92
N GLY A 491 -17.39 -8.51 -13.65
CA GLY A 491 -16.10 -8.55 -12.92
C GLY A 491 -15.48 -7.20 -12.57
N PHE A 492 -16.22 -6.12 -12.79
CA PHE A 492 -15.80 -4.75 -12.46
C PHE A 492 -14.45 -4.39 -13.11
N LEU A 493 -13.50 -3.84 -12.35
CA LEU A 493 -12.17 -3.50 -12.85
C LEU A 493 -11.19 -4.68 -12.73
N VAL A 494 -10.97 -5.13 -11.48
CA VAL A 494 -9.83 -6.02 -11.18
C VAL A 494 -10.09 -7.43 -11.71
N ASN A 495 -11.26 -8.02 -11.41
CA ASN A 495 -11.57 -9.37 -11.86
C ASN A 495 -11.71 -9.44 -13.39
N ARG A 496 -12.22 -8.39 -14.02
CA ARG A 496 -12.34 -8.31 -15.47
C ARG A 496 -10.98 -8.34 -16.18
N ILE A 497 -9.98 -7.62 -15.64
CA ILE A 497 -8.62 -7.64 -16.19
C ILE A 497 -7.87 -8.93 -15.81
N LEU A 498 -8.15 -9.49 -14.63
CA LEU A 498 -7.51 -10.72 -14.18
C LEU A 498 -8.01 -11.97 -14.93
N ALA A 499 -9.27 -11.99 -15.34
CA ALA A 499 -9.88 -13.16 -15.98
C ALA A 499 -9.12 -13.62 -17.25
N PRO A 500 -8.78 -12.77 -18.22
CA PRO A 500 -8.02 -13.21 -19.39
C PRO A 500 -6.62 -13.72 -19.05
N PHE A 501 -5.97 -13.20 -17.98
CA PHE A 501 -4.70 -13.72 -17.48
C PHE A 501 -4.84 -15.17 -16.98
N LEU A 502 -5.80 -15.45 -16.11
CA LEU A 502 -6.03 -16.80 -15.58
C LEU A 502 -6.48 -17.76 -16.65
N ASN A 503 -7.26 -17.28 -17.61
CA ASN A 503 -7.73 -18.06 -18.74
C ASN A 503 -6.58 -18.48 -19.66
N GLU A 504 -5.65 -17.58 -20.00
CA GLU A 504 -4.46 -17.92 -20.78
C GLU A 504 -3.54 -18.90 -20.04
N VAL A 505 -3.44 -18.82 -18.72
CA VAL A 505 -2.73 -19.83 -17.93
C VAL A 505 -3.34 -21.21 -18.13
N ALA A 506 -4.66 -21.33 -18.11
CA ALA A 506 -5.36 -22.59 -18.33
C ALA A 506 -5.13 -23.12 -19.77
N TYR A 507 -5.16 -22.28 -20.79
CA TYR A 507 -4.85 -22.66 -22.17
C TYR A 507 -3.39 -23.10 -22.34
N LEU A 508 -2.42 -22.39 -21.76
CA LEU A 508 -1.01 -22.80 -21.79
C LEU A 508 -0.80 -24.18 -21.17
N LEU A 509 -1.50 -24.49 -20.07
CA LEU A 509 -1.48 -25.81 -19.45
C LEU A 509 -2.07 -26.87 -20.38
N GLN A 510 -3.16 -26.57 -21.05
CA GLN A 510 -3.79 -27.49 -22.05
C GLN A 510 -2.95 -27.66 -23.33
N GLU A 511 -2.12 -26.69 -23.67
CA GLU A 511 -1.11 -26.77 -24.73
C GLU A 511 0.11 -27.63 -24.31
N GLY A 512 0.26 -27.93 -23.03
CA GLY A 512 1.33 -28.79 -22.47
C GLY A 512 2.49 -28.01 -21.83
N VAL A 513 2.36 -26.71 -21.61
CA VAL A 513 3.35 -25.96 -20.81
C VAL A 513 3.24 -26.37 -19.35
N SER A 514 4.38 -26.55 -18.66
CA SER A 514 4.37 -27.08 -17.29
C SER A 514 3.88 -26.04 -16.26
N ILE A 515 3.19 -26.49 -15.21
CA ILE A 515 2.76 -25.67 -14.06
C ILE A 515 3.94 -24.87 -13.49
N LYS A 516 5.10 -25.52 -13.33
CA LYS A 516 6.29 -24.90 -12.76
C LYS A 516 6.89 -23.82 -13.67
N ASP A 517 6.86 -24.00 -15.00
CA ASP A 517 7.39 -23.01 -15.93
C ASP A 517 6.51 -21.76 -15.99
N ILE A 518 5.18 -21.93 -15.99
CA ILE A 518 4.24 -20.81 -15.95
C ILE A 518 4.42 -20.02 -14.65
N ASP A 519 4.42 -20.69 -13.50
CA ASP A 519 4.58 -20.04 -12.21
C ASP A 519 5.93 -19.30 -12.10
N ARG A 520 7.01 -19.92 -12.61
CA ARG A 520 8.33 -19.29 -12.66
C ARG A 520 8.34 -18.03 -13.53
N ALA A 521 7.75 -18.08 -14.73
CA ALA A 521 7.67 -16.95 -15.64
C ALA A 521 6.92 -15.77 -15.03
N VAL A 522 5.80 -16.03 -14.36
CA VAL A 522 4.98 -15.02 -13.68
C VAL A 522 5.70 -14.44 -12.45
N LEU A 523 6.39 -15.27 -11.67
CA LEU A 523 7.21 -14.83 -10.54
C LEU A 523 8.41 -13.98 -10.98
N ASN A 524 9.05 -14.34 -12.09
CA ASN A 524 10.18 -13.60 -12.66
C ASN A 524 9.75 -12.28 -13.33
N PHE A 525 8.49 -12.16 -13.73
CA PHE A 525 7.90 -10.86 -14.12
C PHE A 525 7.79 -9.91 -12.91
N GLY A 526 7.68 -10.45 -11.71
CA GLY A 526 7.60 -9.69 -10.45
C GLY A 526 6.29 -9.85 -9.69
N MET A 527 5.37 -10.70 -10.16
CA MET A 527 4.13 -10.98 -9.42
C MET A 527 4.44 -11.62 -8.05
N PRO A 528 3.59 -11.38 -7.04
CA PRO A 528 3.83 -11.86 -5.66
C PRO A 528 3.75 -13.39 -5.55
N MET A 529 3.00 -14.04 -6.45
CA MET A 529 2.87 -15.50 -6.52
C MET A 529 2.72 -15.98 -7.96
N GLY A 530 2.98 -17.27 -8.21
CA GLY A 530 2.74 -17.89 -9.50
C GLY A 530 1.26 -17.93 -9.86
N ALA A 531 0.95 -18.02 -11.13
CA ALA A 531 -0.43 -17.96 -11.64
C ALA A 531 -1.25 -19.19 -11.25
N CYS A 532 -0.69 -20.39 -11.36
CA CYS A 532 -1.36 -21.63 -10.94
C CYS A 532 -1.57 -21.62 -9.42
N ARG A 533 -0.60 -21.11 -8.66
CA ARG A 533 -0.74 -20.89 -7.22
C ARG A 533 -1.86 -19.87 -6.90
N LEU A 534 -2.01 -18.82 -7.69
CA LEU A 534 -3.10 -17.84 -7.53
C LEU A 534 -4.48 -18.49 -7.77
N MET A 535 -4.61 -19.32 -8.81
CA MET A 535 -5.86 -20.05 -9.06
C MET A 535 -6.22 -20.97 -7.89
N ASP A 536 -5.24 -21.62 -7.26
CA ASP A 536 -5.47 -22.44 -6.05
C ASP A 536 -5.90 -21.61 -4.83
N GLU A 537 -5.37 -20.40 -4.66
CA GLU A 537 -5.77 -19.48 -3.57
C GLU A 537 -7.17 -18.92 -3.77
N VAL A 538 -7.56 -18.60 -5.01
CA VAL A 538 -8.91 -18.13 -5.39
C VAL A 538 -9.92 -19.27 -5.25
N GLY A 539 -9.54 -20.46 -5.68
CA GLY A 539 -10.38 -21.64 -5.77
C GLY A 539 -10.82 -21.90 -7.22
N LEU A 540 -10.63 -23.13 -7.68
CA LEU A 540 -10.89 -23.50 -9.08
C LEU A 540 -12.39 -23.47 -9.45
N ASP A 541 -13.27 -23.70 -8.46
CA ASP A 541 -14.71 -23.50 -8.61
C ASP A 541 -15.09 -22.03 -8.80
N VAL A 542 -14.43 -21.12 -8.08
CA VAL A 542 -14.61 -19.67 -8.27
C VAL A 542 -14.08 -19.26 -9.64
N CYS A 543 -12.91 -19.78 -10.06
CA CYS A 543 -12.37 -19.52 -11.39
C CYS A 543 -13.31 -19.99 -12.51
N SER A 544 -13.92 -21.20 -12.38
CA SER A 544 -14.91 -21.71 -13.33
C SER A 544 -16.13 -20.80 -13.42
N HIS A 545 -16.74 -20.49 -12.27
CA HIS A 545 -17.95 -19.67 -12.22
C HIS A 545 -17.73 -18.24 -12.75
N VAL A 546 -16.63 -17.60 -12.37
CA VAL A 546 -16.26 -16.27 -12.89
C VAL A 546 -16.00 -16.33 -14.39
N GLY A 547 -15.36 -17.41 -14.89
CA GLY A 547 -15.14 -17.63 -16.32
C GLY A 547 -16.45 -17.65 -17.11
N GLU A 548 -17.48 -18.34 -16.61
CA GLU A 548 -18.82 -18.38 -17.22
C GLU A 548 -19.47 -16.99 -17.28
N ILE A 549 -19.44 -16.24 -16.17
CA ILE A 549 -19.98 -14.87 -16.12
C ILE A 549 -19.24 -13.93 -17.10
N MET A 550 -17.92 -14.07 -17.22
CA MET A 550 -17.14 -13.27 -18.16
C MET A 550 -17.46 -13.62 -19.61
N GLU A 551 -17.58 -14.90 -19.93
CA GLU A 551 -17.94 -15.35 -21.28
C GLU A 551 -19.35 -14.89 -21.66
N GLU A 552 -20.34 -15.00 -20.76
CA GLU A 552 -21.69 -14.51 -20.95
C GLU A 552 -21.73 -12.98 -21.18
N GLY A 553 -20.98 -12.23 -20.39
CA GLY A 553 -21.01 -10.77 -20.43
C GLY A 553 -20.12 -10.12 -21.49
N LEU A 554 -19.00 -10.75 -21.86
CA LEU A 554 -17.99 -10.18 -22.78
C LEU A 554 -17.88 -10.94 -24.10
N GLY A 555 -18.56 -12.09 -24.25
CA GLY A 555 -18.60 -12.88 -25.47
C GLY A 555 -17.30 -13.62 -25.79
N ALA A 556 -17.06 -13.88 -27.07
CA ALA A 556 -15.99 -14.77 -27.56
C ALA A 556 -14.57 -14.38 -27.07
N ARG A 557 -14.30 -13.09 -26.85
CA ARG A 557 -12.99 -12.63 -26.34
C ARG A 557 -12.67 -13.11 -24.93
N ALA A 558 -13.70 -13.44 -24.14
CA ALA A 558 -13.57 -13.95 -22.78
C ALA A 558 -13.89 -15.45 -22.66
N LYS A 559 -13.91 -16.17 -23.78
CA LYS A 559 -14.19 -17.61 -23.81
C LYS A 559 -13.31 -18.35 -22.82
N ALA A 560 -13.96 -18.99 -21.84
CA ALA A 560 -13.29 -19.66 -20.75
C ALA A 560 -12.72 -21.03 -21.18
N SER A 561 -11.53 -21.38 -20.66
CA SER A 561 -11.00 -22.74 -20.73
C SER A 561 -11.82 -23.68 -19.84
N ASP A 562 -12.06 -24.90 -20.29
CA ASP A 562 -12.79 -25.93 -19.53
C ASP A 562 -11.94 -26.61 -18.43
N LEU A 563 -10.68 -26.24 -18.28
CA LEU A 563 -9.75 -26.88 -17.33
C LEU A 563 -10.23 -26.73 -15.87
N SER A 564 -10.68 -25.53 -15.47
CA SER A 564 -11.18 -25.31 -14.11
C SER A 564 -12.45 -26.11 -13.84
N HIS A 565 -13.34 -26.23 -14.83
CA HIS A 565 -14.55 -27.07 -14.73
C HIS A 565 -14.19 -28.54 -14.56
N LYS A 566 -13.31 -29.10 -15.41
CA LYS A 566 -12.81 -30.48 -15.31
C LYS A 566 -12.12 -30.76 -13.96
N ALA A 567 -11.40 -29.78 -13.42
CA ALA A 567 -10.78 -29.89 -12.11
C ALA A 567 -11.84 -29.98 -10.99
N CYS A 568 -12.91 -29.19 -11.07
CA CYS A 568 -14.03 -29.23 -10.12
C CYS A 568 -14.75 -30.59 -10.13
N GLU A 569 -14.97 -31.20 -11.29
CA GLU A 569 -15.54 -32.55 -11.41
C GLU A 569 -14.72 -33.63 -10.67
N LYS A 570 -13.39 -33.39 -10.55
CA LYS A 570 -12.47 -34.26 -9.78
C LYS A 570 -12.26 -33.79 -8.33
N ASN A 571 -13.09 -32.84 -7.85
CA ASN A 571 -12.97 -32.26 -6.52
C ASN A 571 -11.57 -31.64 -6.23
N LEU A 572 -10.94 -31.07 -7.28
CA LEU A 572 -9.70 -30.33 -7.20
C LEU A 572 -10.07 -28.85 -7.07
N LEU A 573 -10.29 -28.37 -5.85
CA LEU A 573 -10.82 -27.04 -5.61
C LEU A 573 -9.74 -26.01 -5.19
N GLY A 574 -8.49 -26.42 -5.17
CA GLY A 574 -7.39 -25.59 -4.75
C GLY A 574 -7.05 -25.73 -3.27
N LYS A 575 -6.50 -24.66 -2.71
CA LYS A 575 -6.03 -24.65 -1.31
C LYS A 575 -7.12 -24.91 -0.28
N LYS A 576 -8.37 -24.54 -0.55
CA LYS A 576 -9.49 -24.66 0.40
C LYS A 576 -9.82 -26.10 0.80
N ASN A 577 -9.56 -27.08 -0.09
CA ASN A 577 -9.71 -28.50 0.21
C ASN A 577 -8.37 -29.27 0.16
N GLY A 578 -7.22 -28.53 0.06
CA GLY A 578 -5.89 -29.09 0.08
C GLY A 578 -5.39 -29.65 -1.26
N LYS A 579 -6.20 -29.57 -2.34
CA LYS A 579 -5.94 -30.16 -3.64
C LYS A 579 -6.32 -29.22 -4.78
N GLY A 580 -5.34 -28.78 -5.55
CA GLY A 580 -5.49 -27.96 -6.75
C GLY A 580 -4.39 -28.28 -7.74
N PHE A 581 -3.75 -27.27 -8.32
CA PHE A 581 -2.51 -27.41 -9.10
C PHE A 581 -1.38 -27.95 -8.24
N TYR A 582 -1.41 -27.60 -6.96
CA TYR A 582 -0.53 -28.10 -5.93
C TYR A 582 -1.31 -28.85 -4.86
N THR A 583 -0.60 -29.66 -4.08
CA THR A 583 -1.12 -30.20 -2.83
C THR A 583 -0.71 -29.28 -1.67
N TYR A 584 -1.48 -29.34 -0.58
CA TYR A 584 -1.30 -28.48 0.60
C TYR A 584 -1.32 -29.29 1.87
N ASP A 585 -0.47 -28.90 2.85
CA ASP A 585 -0.54 -29.47 4.19
C ASP A 585 -1.73 -28.91 5.00
N GLU A 586 -1.98 -29.46 6.17
CA GLU A 586 -3.05 -29.02 7.09
C GLU A 586 -2.95 -27.54 7.50
N LYS A 587 -1.75 -26.93 7.39
CA LYS A 587 -1.51 -25.50 7.65
C LYS A 587 -1.67 -24.63 6.41
N GLY A 588 -2.05 -25.23 5.27
CA GLY A 588 -2.19 -24.56 3.98
C GLY A 588 -0.87 -24.16 3.34
N LYS A 589 0.25 -24.79 3.69
CA LYS A 589 1.53 -24.62 3.03
C LYS A 589 1.56 -25.46 1.75
N GLN A 590 1.93 -24.83 0.65
CA GLN A 590 2.12 -25.48 -0.64
C GLN A 590 3.20 -26.57 -0.56
N LEU A 591 2.89 -27.72 -1.13
CA LEU A 591 3.77 -28.86 -1.35
C LEU A 591 4.10 -29.02 -2.84
N ASP A 592 4.14 -30.23 -3.35
CA ASP A 592 4.46 -30.52 -4.75
C ASP A 592 3.25 -30.34 -5.68
N VAL A 593 3.55 -30.33 -6.99
CA VAL A 593 2.52 -30.38 -8.05
C VAL A 593 1.61 -31.58 -7.83
N ASN A 594 0.31 -31.37 -7.89
CA ASN A 594 -0.68 -32.41 -7.66
C ASN A 594 -0.72 -33.41 -8.84
N PRO A 595 -0.45 -34.72 -8.61
CA PRO A 595 -0.54 -35.73 -9.66
C PRO A 595 -1.93 -35.88 -10.29
N GLU A 596 -3.01 -35.69 -9.51
CA GLU A 596 -4.38 -35.73 -10.01
C GLU A 596 -4.65 -34.61 -11.02
N MET A 597 -4.14 -33.40 -10.74
CA MET A 597 -4.19 -32.28 -11.68
C MET A 597 -3.31 -32.53 -12.91
N GLN A 598 -2.10 -33.06 -12.72
CA GLN A 598 -1.20 -33.40 -13.83
C GLN A 598 -1.81 -34.40 -14.79
N ALA A 599 -2.66 -35.33 -14.32
CA ALA A 599 -3.36 -36.31 -15.15
C ALA A 599 -4.47 -35.70 -16.04
N LEU A 600 -4.93 -34.48 -15.74
CA LEU A 600 -5.86 -33.72 -16.58
C LEU A 600 -5.15 -32.98 -17.73
N LEU A 601 -3.83 -32.84 -17.65
CA LEU A 601 -3.02 -32.09 -18.62
C LEU A 601 -2.42 -33.05 -19.69
N PRO A 602 -2.08 -32.51 -20.87
CA PRO A 602 -1.45 -33.34 -21.92
C PRO A 602 -0.16 -34.00 -21.45
N SER A 603 0.03 -35.27 -21.84
CA SER A 603 1.29 -36.01 -21.60
C SER A 603 2.47 -35.45 -22.40
N LYS A 604 2.20 -34.89 -23.58
CA LYS A 604 3.20 -34.22 -24.41
C LYS A 604 3.51 -32.85 -23.85
N LYS A 605 4.76 -32.63 -23.45
CA LYS A 605 5.21 -31.36 -22.94
C LYS A 605 5.55 -30.38 -24.07
N LEU A 606 5.07 -29.14 -23.94
CA LEU A 606 5.49 -28.00 -24.76
C LEU A 606 6.50 -27.20 -24.01
N VAL A 607 7.71 -27.09 -24.55
CA VAL A 607 8.74 -26.17 -24.01
C VAL A 607 8.54 -24.79 -24.64
N MET A 608 8.27 -23.80 -23.82
CA MET A 608 8.08 -22.40 -24.24
C MET A 608 9.03 -21.53 -23.44
N ASP A 609 9.63 -20.54 -24.11
CA ASP A 609 10.52 -19.61 -23.42
C ASP A 609 9.72 -18.69 -22.47
N GLU A 610 10.39 -18.19 -21.46
CA GLU A 610 9.78 -17.41 -20.38
C GLU A 610 9.13 -16.11 -20.90
N THR A 611 9.77 -15.43 -21.87
CA THR A 611 9.25 -14.20 -22.46
C THR A 611 7.94 -14.45 -23.20
N THR A 612 7.87 -15.55 -23.96
CA THR A 612 6.62 -15.94 -24.66
C THR A 612 5.51 -16.26 -23.67
N ILE A 613 5.80 -16.99 -22.57
CA ILE A 613 4.81 -17.24 -21.51
C ILE A 613 4.32 -15.92 -20.90
N GLN A 614 5.24 -15.01 -20.55
CA GLN A 614 4.87 -13.70 -20.02
C GLN A 614 4.00 -12.90 -21.01
N MET A 615 4.39 -12.84 -22.26
CA MET A 615 3.59 -12.17 -23.29
C MET A 615 2.19 -12.77 -23.41
N ARG A 616 2.07 -14.12 -23.45
CA ARG A 616 0.80 -14.82 -23.54
C ARG A 616 -0.16 -14.43 -22.41
N VAL A 617 0.33 -14.29 -21.16
CA VAL A 617 -0.54 -14.01 -20.01
C VAL A 617 -0.77 -12.54 -19.75
N PHE A 618 0.20 -11.63 -20.02
CA PHE A 618 0.06 -10.21 -19.70
C PHE A 618 -0.53 -9.36 -20.83
N LEU A 619 -0.34 -9.73 -22.11
CA LEU A 619 -0.92 -8.96 -23.22
C LEU A 619 -2.46 -8.94 -23.22
N PRO A 620 -3.16 -10.05 -22.93
CA PRO A 620 -4.61 -10.02 -22.79
C PRO A 620 -5.09 -9.10 -21.64
N MET A 621 -4.31 -8.97 -20.55
CA MET A 621 -4.63 -8.01 -19.49
C MET A 621 -4.56 -6.57 -20.00
N ILE A 622 -3.50 -6.21 -20.75
CA ILE A 622 -3.33 -4.86 -21.34
C ILE A 622 -4.47 -4.57 -22.32
N ASN A 623 -4.80 -5.55 -23.14
CA ASN A 623 -5.87 -5.42 -24.11
C ASN A 623 -7.25 -5.23 -23.45
N GLU A 624 -7.56 -6.00 -22.41
CA GLU A 624 -8.84 -5.83 -21.69
C GLU A 624 -8.87 -4.56 -20.84
N ALA A 625 -7.73 -4.13 -20.28
CA ALA A 625 -7.62 -2.82 -19.63
C ALA A 625 -7.88 -1.67 -20.62
N SER A 626 -7.50 -1.83 -21.89
CA SER A 626 -7.80 -0.87 -22.96
C SER A 626 -9.30 -0.84 -23.28
N ASN A 627 -9.99 -2.01 -23.29
CA ASN A 627 -11.43 -2.08 -23.46
C ASN A 627 -12.18 -1.41 -22.30
N ILE A 628 -11.70 -1.55 -21.07
CA ILE A 628 -12.24 -0.89 -19.88
C ILE A 628 -12.19 0.64 -20.01
N LEU A 629 -11.10 1.18 -20.57
CA LEU A 629 -10.98 2.62 -20.86
C LEU A 629 -11.90 3.06 -21.98
N GLU A 630 -11.99 2.30 -23.07
CA GLU A 630 -12.91 2.54 -24.19
C GLU A 630 -14.38 2.59 -23.72
N GLU A 631 -14.75 1.64 -22.88
CA GLU A 631 -16.10 1.50 -22.34
C GLU A 631 -16.36 2.48 -21.16
N LYS A 632 -15.38 3.29 -20.78
CA LYS A 632 -15.45 4.26 -19.67
C LYS A 632 -15.89 3.63 -18.34
N ILE A 633 -15.39 2.43 -18.08
CA ILE A 633 -15.66 1.75 -16.79
C ILE A 633 -14.96 2.48 -15.65
N VAL A 634 -13.83 3.11 -15.92
CA VAL A 634 -13.07 3.95 -14.99
C VAL A 634 -12.64 5.25 -15.67
N ASP A 635 -12.29 6.26 -14.88
CA ASP A 635 -11.97 7.60 -15.36
C ASP A 635 -10.64 7.70 -16.12
N GLY A 636 -9.72 6.75 -15.92
CA GLY A 636 -8.43 6.82 -16.59
C GLY A 636 -7.44 5.72 -16.21
N PRO A 637 -6.23 5.75 -16.83
CA PRO A 637 -5.23 4.70 -16.67
C PRO A 637 -4.70 4.60 -15.22
N GLY A 638 -4.68 5.69 -14.48
CA GLY A 638 -4.25 5.71 -13.07
C GLY A 638 -5.14 4.85 -12.18
N THR A 639 -6.46 4.84 -12.41
CA THR A 639 -7.41 4.00 -11.68
C THR A 639 -7.20 2.51 -12.00
N VAL A 640 -6.90 2.18 -13.25
CA VAL A 640 -6.54 0.81 -13.66
C VAL A 640 -5.30 0.34 -12.92
N ASP A 641 -4.22 1.11 -12.99
CA ASP A 641 -2.93 0.75 -12.39
C ASP A 641 -3.02 0.63 -10.86
N LEU A 642 -3.70 1.58 -10.21
CA LEU A 642 -3.93 1.55 -8.77
C LEU A 642 -4.77 0.33 -8.36
N GLY A 643 -5.83 0.04 -9.11
CA GLY A 643 -6.69 -1.13 -8.91
C GLY A 643 -5.92 -2.44 -8.96
N LEU A 644 -5.06 -2.63 -9.95
CA LEU A 644 -4.28 -3.85 -10.10
C LEU A 644 -3.13 -3.97 -9.08
N ILE A 645 -2.44 -2.87 -8.76
CA ILE A 645 -1.38 -2.88 -7.74
C ILE A 645 -1.96 -3.27 -6.38
N PHE A 646 -3.07 -2.67 -5.97
CA PHE A 646 -3.66 -2.92 -4.66
C PHE A 646 -4.66 -4.09 -4.62
N GLY A 647 -5.21 -4.50 -5.76
CA GLY A 647 -6.15 -5.61 -5.88
C GLY A 647 -5.51 -6.97 -6.04
N ILE A 648 -4.51 -7.10 -6.90
CA ILE A 648 -3.83 -8.37 -7.20
C ILE A 648 -2.32 -8.35 -6.94
N GLY A 649 -1.77 -7.22 -6.49
CA GLY A 649 -0.34 -7.09 -6.25
C GLY A 649 0.49 -6.99 -7.53
N PHE A 650 -0.06 -6.39 -8.60
CA PHE A 650 0.75 -6.10 -9.80
C PHE A 650 2.01 -5.33 -9.39
N PRO A 651 3.18 -5.64 -9.95
CA PRO A 651 4.45 -5.14 -9.45
C PRO A 651 4.55 -3.59 -9.42
N PRO A 652 4.60 -2.93 -8.26
CA PRO A 652 4.64 -1.46 -8.19
C PRO A 652 5.92 -0.86 -8.76
N PHE A 653 7.03 -1.62 -8.79
CA PHE A 653 8.27 -1.17 -9.44
C PHE A 653 8.17 -1.06 -10.97
N ARG A 654 7.09 -1.62 -11.58
CA ARG A 654 6.72 -1.43 -12.98
C ARG A 654 5.79 -0.24 -13.20
N GLY A 655 5.27 0.36 -12.12
CA GLY A 655 4.40 1.54 -12.17
C GLY A 655 2.91 1.23 -12.34
N GLY A 656 2.55 -0.01 -12.62
CA GLY A 656 1.22 -0.48 -13.00
C GLY A 656 1.20 -1.13 -14.38
N LEU A 657 0.09 -1.71 -14.77
CA LEU A 657 -0.06 -2.46 -16.02
C LEU A 657 0.04 -1.55 -17.25
N LEU A 658 -0.66 -0.41 -17.22
CA LEU A 658 -0.69 0.51 -18.36
C LEU A 658 0.57 1.38 -18.41
N ARG A 659 1.13 1.73 -17.27
CA ARG A 659 2.45 2.37 -17.20
C ARG A 659 3.55 1.45 -17.73
N TYR A 660 3.47 0.16 -17.41
CA TYR A 660 4.36 -0.86 -17.98
C TYR A 660 4.18 -0.97 -19.50
N ALA A 661 2.93 -0.98 -20.00
CA ALA A 661 2.66 -1.02 -21.44
C ALA A 661 3.26 0.18 -22.19
N ASP A 662 3.13 1.39 -21.64
CA ASP A 662 3.75 2.59 -22.20
C ASP A 662 5.29 2.49 -22.27
N ALA A 663 5.91 1.89 -21.25
CA ALA A 663 7.36 1.70 -21.20
C ALA A 663 7.88 0.63 -22.18
N GLU A 664 7.11 -0.45 -22.42
CA GLU A 664 7.44 -1.52 -23.37
C GLU A 664 7.25 -1.09 -24.83
N GLY A 665 6.41 -0.09 -25.08
CA GLY A 665 6.06 0.43 -26.40
C GLY A 665 4.82 -0.23 -27.00
N LEU A 666 3.79 0.57 -27.23
CA LEU A 666 2.47 0.09 -27.69
C LEU A 666 2.51 -0.56 -29.06
N ASP A 667 3.38 -0.11 -29.99
CA ASP A 667 3.60 -0.72 -31.30
C ASP A 667 4.04 -2.19 -31.17
N ARG A 668 4.96 -2.48 -30.25
CA ARG A 668 5.44 -3.85 -30.00
C ARG A 668 4.34 -4.73 -29.42
N ILE A 669 3.56 -4.17 -28.49
CA ILE A 669 2.42 -4.85 -27.85
C ILE A 669 1.37 -5.21 -28.89
N VAL A 670 0.95 -4.25 -29.74
CA VAL A 670 -0.03 -4.47 -30.81
C VAL A 670 0.48 -5.48 -31.84
N THR A 671 1.76 -5.41 -32.21
CA THR A 671 2.38 -6.40 -33.12
C THR A 671 2.32 -7.79 -32.53
N ALA A 672 2.60 -7.96 -31.25
CA ALA A 672 2.56 -9.25 -30.56
C ALA A 672 1.13 -9.78 -30.43
N ILE A 673 0.15 -8.95 -30.06
CA ILE A 673 -1.28 -9.31 -29.98
C ILE A 673 -1.75 -9.81 -31.36
N ASN A 674 -1.47 -9.05 -32.44
CA ASN A 674 -1.83 -9.44 -33.80
C ASN A 674 -1.12 -10.75 -34.26
N GLY A 675 0.09 -11.00 -33.77
CA GLY A 675 0.81 -12.25 -33.96
C GLY A 675 0.08 -13.43 -33.33
N PHE A 676 -0.30 -13.30 -32.05
CA PHE A 676 -1.05 -14.34 -31.34
C PHE A 676 -2.48 -14.52 -31.88
N ALA A 677 -3.13 -13.46 -32.35
CA ALA A 677 -4.42 -13.57 -33.03
C ALA A 677 -4.37 -14.50 -34.26
N LYS A 678 -3.24 -14.49 -34.99
CA LYS A 678 -3.06 -15.35 -36.17
C LYS A 678 -2.61 -16.77 -35.82
N THR A 679 -1.86 -16.97 -34.77
CA THR A 679 -1.16 -18.21 -34.46
C THR A 679 -1.77 -19.02 -33.32
N VAL A 680 -2.55 -18.38 -32.47
CA VAL A 680 -3.14 -18.97 -31.25
C VAL A 680 -4.66 -18.96 -31.34
N ASP A 681 -5.27 -17.75 -31.26
CA ASP A 681 -6.73 -17.61 -31.26
C ASP A 681 -7.13 -16.17 -31.60
N SER A 682 -7.95 -15.99 -32.65
CA SER A 682 -8.34 -14.66 -33.15
C SER A 682 -9.27 -13.92 -32.21
N ASP A 683 -10.12 -14.61 -31.47
CA ASP A 683 -11.12 -13.99 -30.60
C ASP A 683 -10.50 -13.54 -29.26
N ARG A 684 -9.72 -14.41 -28.63
CA ARG A 684 -9.02 -14.10 -27.38
C ARG A 684 -7.99 -12.98 -27.52
N TYR A 685 -7.37 -12.85 -28.70
CA TYR A 685 -6.41 -11.80 -29.04
C TYR A 685 -7.00 -10.74 -29.98
N SER A 686 -8.33 -10.56 -29.97
CA SER A 686 -9.01 -9.49 -30.72
C SER A 686 -8.55 -8.13 -30.16
N LEU A 687 -7.88 -7.34 -31.01
CA LEU A 687 -7.25 -6.09 -30.62
C LEU A 687 -8.29 -5.03 -30.21
N SER A 688 -8.11 -4.43 -29.04
CA SER A 688 -8.94 -3.31 -28.56
C SER A 688 -8.89 -2.12 -29.51
N PRO A 689 -10.05 -1.52 -29.86
CA PRO A 689 -10.08 -0.29 -30.66
C PRO A 689 -9.32 0.86 -30.00
N TYR A 690 -9.42 0.99 -28.68
CA TYR A 690 -8.69 2.01 -27.92
C TYR A 690 -7.18 1.85 -28.05
N LEU A 691 -6.67 0.63 -27.84
CA LEU A 691 -5.22 0.35 -27.97
C LEU A 691 -4.73 0.59 -29.41
N LYS A 692 -5.52 0.21 -30.40
CA LYS A 692 -5.23 0.48 -31.80
C LYS A 692 -5.16 1.99 -32.05
N ASN A 693 -6.12 2.77 -31.57
CA ASN A 693 -6.14 4.22 -31.73
C ASN A 693 -4.92 4.89 -31.10
N LEU A 694 -4.47 4.44 -29.92
CA LEU A 694 -3.24 4.96 -29.29
C LEU A 694 -2.02 4.78 -30.18
N VAL A 695 -1.88 3.63 -30.81
CA VAL A 695 -0.78 3.36 -31.76
C VAL A 695 -0.90 4.21 -33.02
N ASP A 696 -2.08 4.28 -33.61
CA ASP A 696 -2.33 5.06 -34.83
C ASP A 696 -2.05 6.56 -34.62
N THR A 697 -2.35 7.08 -33.45
CA THR A 697 -2.10 8.48 -33.05
C THR A 697 -0.73 8.73 -32.41
N LYS A 698 0.06 7.68 -32.19
CA LYS A 698 1.37 7.74 -31.49
C LYS A 698 1.27 8.33 -30.09
N THR A 699 0.19 8.07 -29.39
CA THR A 699 -0.09 8.56 -28.05
C THR A 699 0.07 7.42 -27.05
N LYS A 700 0.41 7.70 -25.79
CA LYS A 700 0.50 6.72 -24.71
C LYS A 700 -0.74 6.76 -23.82
N PHE A 701 -0.94 5.74 -22.97
CA PHE A 701 -2.05 5.71 -22.02
C PHE A 701 -2.06 6.94 -21.09
N TYR A 702 -0.88 7.37 -20.63
CA TYR A 702 -0.73 8.53 -19.74
C TYR A 702 -0.56 9.89 -20.46
N GLU A 703 -0.63 9.91 -21.77
CA GLU A 703 -0.60 11.13 -22.61
C GLU A 703 -1.96 11.35 -23.31
N ALA A 704 -2.81 10.34 -23.38
CA ALA A 704 -4.18 10.43 -23.91
C ALA A 704 -5.08 11.08 -22.84
N ASN A 705 -5.53 12.30 -23.11
CA ASN A 705 -6.53 13.02 -22.31
C ASN A 705 -7.94 12.79 -22.85
#